data_ac1cc7ee044e925861b0462b5126af3c
#
_entry.id   ac1cc7ee044e925861b0462b5126af3c
#
_cell.length_a   1.000
_cell.length_b   1.000
_cell.length_c   1.000
_cell.angle_alpha   90.00
_cell.angle_beta   90.00
_cell.angle_gamma   90.00
#
_symmetry.space_group_name_H-M   'P 1'
#
loop_
_entity.id
_entity.type
_entity.pdbx_description
1 polymer ?
#
loop_
_entity_poly.entity_id
_entity_poly.type
_entity_poly.pdbx_seq_one_letter_code
_entity_poly.pdbx_strand_id
1 'polypeptide(L)'
;MNSILLILATAILPYWQDIQTTSVNAQTRRTEVIYYQDRADALTKGFRESENYKSLNGTWDFKYFEDHRNMEIPRQWDKIRVPGNWEVQGWGTAIYTNIAYDFCPENPVPGVLPEAVPAALYHRTFTVPENWKGREVFLNLAGTKSGTYVYVNGEEIGYCEDSKDLARFRITDYLKPGENDLLLKIYRYTQGSWLEDQDFWRISGLERDVYLSSEKTLSGFDFNVISTTTPDFQTGLFQLKMHADAPTEVFYELLDKDGKTVADAVFEFSGDILTVMDSIPAPRLWSAETPNLYTLLLRVNGEYTRFHVGFRRLEIVEIPDQVGNDGKGRMVKAFLVNGQPVKFKGVNLHEHNPYTGHYTTRENILEDLKLMKLANVNAIRTCHYPQQREFYELCDSLGFYVYDEANVETHGMGYDPKRTMANRTEWLTKHMDRTLNMYYRTANYPSVTILSLGNEAGNGTIFYETYKTLKALEKDGQNRPVVYERAEEDWNTDFLNPMYPGTEWLRRMGESYSLKPIALCEYSHAMGNSNGSLDWMWEQFYAHKHLQGGFIWDWVDQGLYDAERGWTYGGDYGENAPSDANFCCNGLVNPDRDPHPGYYETKHAYQNVSITPVDAANGVFQIFNRHYFTDLSQYSVKYWVERDGKRPFWWFVRKKKFQTAPQTGEQFTVRLPKMKKPGEYRIFFEVSAAKDLPLIEKGTILACDEALIKNTSARKVRKAKGNLEFTNGDTQIVVRGAKVEFVFDKAHGFMKSWKVKGVDLVDPSFGIRPNFWRAPIDNDYGNNAPVRTAQFKEPGKPDSVAAEKQADGTVVITVKDSGVRALETYTLYPDGTLKIAVETAPGKDKNVEIPRLGFRFHVADDAFRYFGRGPVENYWDRSSCTFKSIWNSSASQEYYPYVRPQECGHHTETEWLSIGPLTVVRGAQPFEFNALRMSIEDLDGGLYKSQTHLCDVPTRDYTEVCIDYRQSGVGGYDSWGSRPEKARTLWSTESYRYNFTLTPDRVKKACQYE
;
A
#
# COMPACT_ATOMS: atom_id res chain seq x y z
N MET A 1 -17.56 -71.30 15.76
CA MET A 1 -17.54 -69.99 15.12
C MET A 1 -16.70 -69.06 15.94
N ASN A 2 -15.45 -68.90 15.56
CA ASN A 2 -14.53 -68.01 16.22
C ASN A 2 -14.64 -66.64 15.55
N SER A 3 -15.21 -65.67 16.25
CA SER A 3 -15.21 -64.27 15.84
C SER A 3 -13.81 -63.70 16.05
N ILE A 4 -13.06 -63.50 14.97
CA ILE A 4 -11.80 -62.71 14.98
C ILE A 4 -12.18 -61.26 15.08
N LEU A 5 -11.96 -60.65 16.25
CA LEU A 5 -12.00 -59.20 16.43
C LEU A 5 -10.73 -58.64 15.74
N LEU A 6 -10.90 -58.05 14.55
CA LEU A 6 -9.87 -57.26 13.92
C LEU A 6 -9.78 -55.93 14.68
N ILE A 7 -8.86 -55.84 15.62
CA ILE A 7 -8.45 -54.53 16.17
C ILE A 7 -7.61 -53.86 15.08
N LEU A 8 -8.23 -52.97 14.31
CA LEU A 8 -7.49 -52.00 13.52
C LEU A 8 -6.75 -51.08 14.52
N ALA A 9 -5.49 -51.34 14.74
CA ALA A 9 -4.60 -50.37 15.34
C ALA A 9 -4.52 -49.19 14.36
N THR A 10 -5.31 -48.14 14.56
CA THR A 10 -5.12 -46.86 13.89
C THR A 10 -3.73 -46.38 14.32
N ALA A 11 -2.79 -46.36 13.37
CA ALA A 11 -1.49 -45.73 13.62
C ALA A 11 -1.79 -44.28 14.04
N ILE A 12 -1.34 -43.88 15.23
CA ILE A 12 -1.46 -42.47 15.69
C ILE A 12 -0.56 -41.66 14.75
N LEU A 13 -1.20 -40.75 13.97
CA LEU A 13 -0.48 -39.84 13.11
C LEU A 13 0.35 -38.88 13.95
N PRO A 14 1.52 -38.45 13.50
CA PRO A 14 2.24 -37.32 14.10
C PRO A 14 1.38 -36.05 14.06
N TYR A 15 1.48 -35.19 15.05
CA TYR A 15 0.62 -33.99 15.18
C TYR A 15 0.58 -33.15 13.91
N TRP A 16 1.72 -32.94 13.25
CA TRP A 16 1.82 -32.12 12.03
C TRP A 16 1.10 -32.73 10.80
N GLN A 17 0.73 -34.02 10.87
CA GLN A 17 -0.06 -34.73 9.82
C GLN A 17 -1.51 -34.94 10.22
N ASP A 18 -1.93 -34.55 11.40
CA ASP A 18 -3.29 -34.74 11.87
C ASP A 18 -4.15 -33.50 11.64
N ILE A 19 -5.21 -33.64 10.84
CA ILE A 19 -6.14 -32.55 10.52
C ILE A 19 -6.85 -32.01 11.77
N GLN A 20 -7.06 -32.84 12.80
CA GLN A 20 -7.79 -32.45 14.01
C GLN A 20 -6.89 -31.78 15.06
N THR A 21 -5.61 -31.97 15.00
CA THR A 21 -4.65 -31.38 15.92
C THR A 21 -4.31 -29.95 15.49
N THR A 22 -4.53 -28.98 16.36
CA THR A 22 -4.12 -27.57 16.16
C THR A 22 -2.98 -27.18 17.10
N SER A 23 -3.02 -27.71 18.32
CA SER A 23 -1.96 -27.58 19.33
C SER A 23 -2.05 -28.72 20.33
N VAL A 24 -0.94 -28.99 21.05
CA VAL A 24 -0.85 -29.96 22.15
C VAL A 24 -0.18 -29.29 23.33
N ASN A 25 -0.78 -29.34 24.50
CA ASN A 25 -0.30 -28.75 25.76
C ASN A 25 -0.02 -27.24 25.70
N ALA A 26 -0.38 -26.55 24.62
CA ALA A 26 -0.41 -25.08 24.62
C ALA A 26 -1.50 -24.62 25.57
N GLN A 27 -1.21 -23.52 26.29
CA GLN A 27 -2.22 -22.93 27.16
C GLN A 27 -3.43 -22.46 26.36
N THR A 28 -4.61 -22.54 26.98
CA THR A 28 -5.82 -21.99 26.38
C THR A 28 -5.60 -20.54 25.98
N ARG A 29 -6.06 -20.16 24.79
CA ARG A 29 -5.88 -18.83 24.21
C ARG A 29 -6.56 -17.79 25.06
N ARG A 30 -5.86 -16.74 25.38
CA ARG A 30 -6.25 -15.67 26.26
C ARG A 30 -5.56 -14.38 25.84
N THR A 31 -6.03 -13.28 26.41
CA THR A 31 -5.32 -12.01 26.35
C THR A 31 -3.86 -12.20 26.76
N GLU A 32 -2.93 -11.70 25.98
CA GLU A 32 -1.50 -11.76 26.32
C GLU A 32 -1.19 -10.84 27.48
N VAL A 33 -0.90 -11.43 28.64
CA VAL A 33 -0.61 -10.71 29.89
C VAL A 33 0.86 -10.86 30.25
N ILE A 34 1.51 -9.74 30.55
CA ILE A 34 2.82 -9.70 31.22
C ILE A 34 2.65 -8.96 32.54
N TYR A 35 3.08 -9.58 33.64
CA TYR A 35 2.94 -9.03 34.96
C TYR A 35 4.17 -8.23 35.38
N TYR A 36 3.95 -7.26 36.27
CA TYR A 36 4.95 -6.43 36.94
C TYR A 36 4.79 -6.60 38.44
N GLN A 37 5.87 -6.46 39.19
CA GLN A 37 5.82 -6.65 40.66
C GLN A 37 5.14 -5.46 41.35
N ASP A 38 5.27 -4.27 40.81
CA ASP A 38 4.65 -3.08 41.42
C ASP A 38 3.89 -2.20 40.44
N ARG A 39 3.07 -1.33 41.00
CA ARG A 39 2.19 -0.42 40.28
C ARG A 39 2.96 0.59 39.42
N ALA A 40 4.07 1.12 39.89
CA ALA A 40 4.82 2.16 39.19
C ALA A 40 5.47 1.57 37.94
N ASP A 41 6.05 0.39 38.05
CA ASP A 41 6.63 -0.34 36.94
C ASP A 41 5.56 -0.68 35.88
N ALA A 42 4.40 -1.17 36.30
CA ALA A 42 3.29 -1.47 35.40
C ALA A 42 2.82 -0.23 34.61
N LEU A 43 2.88 0.97 35.20
CA LEU A 43 2.44 2.20 34.57
C LEU A 43 3.50 2.85 33.66
N THR A 44 4.79 2.57 33.87
CA THR A 44 5.89 3.31 33.23
C THR A 44 6.74 2.48 32.28
N LYS A 45 6.86 1.17 32.51
CA LYS A 45 7.73 0.27 31.72
C LYS A 45 6.97 -0.39 30.56
N GLY A 46 7.67 -0.64 29.46
CA GLY A 46 7.20 -1.54 28.41
C GLY A 46 7.17 -3.00 28.88
N PHE A 47 6.41 -3.86 28.23
CA PHE A 47 6.27 -5.27 28.66
C PHE A 47 7.61 -6.04 28.61
N ARG A 48 8.52 -5.71 27.68
CA ARG A 48 9.86 -6.28 27.62
C ARG A 48 10.80 -5.85 28.75
N GLU A 49 10.44 -4.78 29.47
CA GLU A 49 11.21 -4.27 30.61
C GLU A 49 10.72 -4.83 31.95
N SER A 50 9.65 -5.68 31.91
CA SER A 50 9.15 -6.35 33.11
C SER A 50 10.17 -7.35 33.65
N GLU A 51 10.29 -7.44 34.97
CA GLU A 51 11.07 -8.47 35.65
C GLU A 51 10.54 -9.90 35.43
N ASN A 52 9.29 -10.01 34.98
CA ASN A 52 8.61 -11.25 34.65
C ASN A 52 8.68 -11.59 33.16
N TYR A 53 9.54 -10.93 32.41
CA TYR A 53 9.83 -11.17 31.01
C TYR A 53 11.33 -11.43 30.81
N LYS A 54 11.68 -12.46 30.04
CA LYS A 54 13.05 -12.74 29.63
C LYS A 54 13.11 -13.13 28.15
N SER A 55 13.69 -12.29 27.33
CA SER A 55 13.91 -12.60 25.92
C SER A 55 14.84 -13.78 25.74
N LEU A 56 14.49 -14.64 24.78
CA LEU A 56 15.35 -15.70 24.24
C LEU A 56 15.77 -15.38 22.80
N ASN A 57 15.50 -14.18 22.30
CA ASN A 57 15.99 -13.75 20.99
C ASN A 57 17.52 -13.70 20.93
N GLY A 58 18.06 -13.75 19.73
CA GLY A 58 19.50 -13.66 19.48
C GLY A 58 20.01 -14.81 18.61
N THR A 59 21.27 -15.20 18.78
CA THR A 59 21.87 -16.30 17.99
C THR A 59 21.60 -17.64 18.64
N TRP A 60 21.03 -18.57 17.85
CA TRP A 60 20.74 -19.94 18.27
C TRP A 60 21.60 -20.94 17.51
N ASP A 61 21.76 -22.13 18.04
CA ASP A 61 22.22 -23.30 17.32
C ASP A 61 21.12 -23.75 16.35
N PHE A 62 21.52 -24.16 15.15
CA PHE A 62 20.57 -24.44 14.07
C PHE A 62 21.03 -25.61 13.21
N LYS A 63 20.08 -26.37 12.69
CA LYS A 63 20.35 -27.36 11.65
C LYS A 63 19.16 -27.53 10.73
N TYR A 64 19.40 -27.28 9.44
CA TYR A 64 18.40 -27.44 8.38
C TYR A 64 18.48 -28.83 7.75
N PHE A 65 17.33 -29.36 7.34
CA PHE A 65 17.15 -30.62 6.63
C PHE A 65 16.16 -30.44 5.49
N GLU A 66 16.57 -30.85 4.28
CA GLU A 66 15.66 -30.84 3.10
C GLU A 66 14.52 -31.88 3.25
N ASP A 67 14.73 -32.90 4.08
CA ASP A 67 13.77 -33.95 4.32
C ASP A 67 13.72 -34.26 5.81
N HIS A 68 12.56 -34.09 6.43
CA HIS A 68 12.35 -34.37 7.85
C HIS A 68 12.71 -35.78 8.29
N ARG A 69 12.67 -36.76 7.36
CA ARG A 69 13.05 -38.17 7.63
C ARG A 69 14.54 -38.35 7.99
N ASN A 70 15.36 -37.38 7.58
CA ASN A 70 16.79 -37.31 7.86
C ASN A 70 17.13 -36.48 9.11
N MET A 71 16.11 -36.02 9.85
CA MET A 71 16.32 -35.17 11.02
C MET A 71 16.91 -35.94 12.20
N GLU A 72 18.13 -35.58 12.53
CA GLU A 72 18.85 -36.13 13.70
C GLU A 72 19.59 -35.02 14.45
N ILE A 73 19.86 -35.21 15.73
CA ILE A 73 20.66 -34.27 16.53
C ILE A 73 22.07 -34.19 15.93
N PRO A 74 22.50 -33.02 15.41
CA PRO A 74 23.77 -32.93 14.71
C PRO A 74 24.95 -32.95 15.70
N ARG A 75 26.09 -33.42 15.24
CA ARG A 75 27.36 -33.36 16.01
C ARG A 75 27.92 -31.92 16.00
N GLN A 76 27.62 -31.14 14.96
CA GLN A 76 28.02 -29.75 14.81
C GLN A 76 26.81 -28.95 14.38
N TRP A 77 26.56 -27.86 15.08
CA TRP A 77 25.48 -26.91 14.81
C TRP A 77 25.96 -25.78 13.95
N ASP A 78 25.10 -25.34 13.04
CA ASP A 78 25.17 -24.04 12.40
C ASP A 78 24.62 -22.97 13.35
N LYS A 79 24.60 -21.69 12.93
CA LYS A 79 24.06 -20.61 13.73
C LYS A 79 23.01 -19.83 12.94
N ILE A 80 21.93 -19.47 13.62
CA ILE A 80 20.84 -18.70 13.05
C ILE A 80 20.45 -17.55 13.98
N ARG A 81 20.01 -16.43 13.42
CA ARG A 81 19.43 -15.33 14.18
C ARG A 81 17.94 -15.61 14.42
N VAL A 82 17.48 -15.42 15.64
CA VAL A 82 16.08 -15.52 16.08
C VAL A 82 15.67 -14.18 16.70
N PRO A 83 14.54 -13.56 16.29
CA PRO A 83 13.65 -13.98 15.20
C PRO A 83 14.25 -13.76 13.81
N GLY A 84 13.67 -14.47 12.82
CA GLY A 84 14.00 -14.38 11.40
C GLY A 84 13.72 -15.67 10.66
N ASN A 85 13.43 -15.55 9.37
CA ASN A 85 13.20 -16.72 8.53
C ASN A 85 14.51 -17.36 8.12
N TRP A 86 14.53 -18.67 7.97
CA TRP A 86 15.77 -19.37 7.64
C TRP A 86 16.18 -19.18 6.18
N GLU A 87 15.21 -18.95 5.24
CA GLU A 87 15.49 -18.75 3.83
C GLU A 87 16.28 -17.44 3.58
N VAL A 88 15.94 -16.38 4.29
CA VAL A 88 16.69 -15.11 4.19
C VAL A 88 18.05 -15.16 4.92
N GLN A 89 18.34 -16.25 5.58
CA GLN A 89 19.61 -16.51 6.26
C GLN A 89 20.44 -17.62 5.58
N GLY A 90 20.01 -18.07 4.39
CA GLY A 90 20.79 -18.93 3.51
C GLY A 90 20.47 -20.44 3.60
N TRP A 91 19.32 -20.84 4.18
CA TRP A 91 18.90 -22.24 4.20
C TRP A 91 17.57 -22.45 3.47
N GLY A 92 17.54 -23.45 2.61
CA GLY A 92 16.34 -23.73 1.80
C GLY A 92 16.12 -22.70 0.71
N THR A 93 14.90 -22.65 0.20
CA THR A 93 14.53 -21.78 -0.93
C THR A 93 13.37 -20.87 -0.54
N ALA A 94 13.56 -19.56 -0.66
CA ALA A 94 12.48 -18.58 -0.58
C ALA A 94 11.60 -18.73 -1.84
N ILE A 95 10.30 -18.93 -1.65
CA ILE A 95 9.32 -19.12 -2.72
C ILE A 95 8.29 -17.99 -2.60
N TYR A 96 7.96 -17.38 -3.72
CA TYR A 96 6.85 -16.45 -3.79
C TYR A 96 5.82 -16.94 -4.81
N THR A 97 4.62 -17.22 -4.34
CA THR A 97 3.43 -17.51 -5.16
C THR A 97 2.22 -16.79 -4.58
N ASN A 98 1.35 -16.28 -5.45
CA ASN A 98 0.08 -15.68 -5.08
C ASN A 98 -1.00 -16.78 -4.89
N ILE A 99 -1.37 -17.49 -5.95
CA ILE A 99 -2.56 -18.38 -5.93
C ILE A 99 -2.21 -19.83 -5.59
N ALA A 100 -1.01 -20.29 -5.88
CA ALA A 100 -0.67 -21.70 -5.78
C ALA A 100 -0.01 -22.07 -4.45
N TYR A 101 -0.44 -23.17 -3.83
CA TYR A 101 0.34 -23.76 -2.74
C TYR A 101 1.74 -24.12 -3.26
N ASP A 102 2.77 -23.56 -2.64
CA ASP A 102 4.17 -23.79 -3.04
C ASP A 102 4.60 -25.26 -2.95
N PHE A 103 3.98 -26.05 -2.06
CA PHE A 103 4.24 -27.49 -1.90
C PHE A 103 3.35 -28.40 -2.76
N CYS A 104 2.33 -27.87 -3.42
CA CYS A 104 1.40 -28.60 -4.30
C CYS A 104 0.77 -27.66 -5.35
N PRO A 105 1.57 -27.06 -6.29
CA PRO A 105 1.11 -25.99 -7.15
C PRO A 105 0.09 -26.40 -8.22
N GLU A 106 0.13 -27.65 -8.70
CA GLU A 106 -0.69 -28.05 -9.87
C GLU A 106 -2.04 -28.66 -9.51
N ASN A 107 -2.10 -29.56 -8.54
CA ASN A 107 -3.31 -30.31 -8.21
C ASN A 107 -3.46 -30.45 -6.68
N PRO A 108 -3.81 -29.36 -5.96
CA PRO A 108 -3.91 -29.41 -4.52
C PRO A 108 -5.04 -30.34 -4.04
N VAL A 109 -4.67 -31.25 -3.17
CA VAL A 109 -5.59 -32.21 -2.51
C VAL A 109 -5.46 -31.99 -1.01
N PRO A 110 -6.43 -31.32 -0.36
CA PRO A 110 -6.37 -31.02 1.06
C PRO A 110 -6.13 -32.26 1.91
N GLY A 111 -5.19 -32.13 2.84
CA GLY A 111 -4.78 -33.24 3.71
C GLY A 111 -3.59 -34.05 3.19
N VAL A 112 -3.18 -33.86 1.92
CA VAL A 112 -2.02 -34.55 1.35
C VAL A 112 -0.80 -33.62 1.42
N LEU A 113 0.20 -34.01 2.18
CA LEU A 113 1.47 -33.30 2.31
C LEU A 113 2.55 -33.97 1.46
N PRO A 114 3.62 -33.23 1.07
CA PRO A 114 4.77 -33.84 0.40
C PRO A 114 5.39 -34.97 1.22
N GLU A 115 5.90 -35.97 0.54
CA GLU A 115 6.61 -37.10 1.20
C GLU A 115 7.88 -36.61 1.91
N ALA A 116 8.62 -35.70 1.29
CA ALA A 116 9.78 -35.03 1.87
C ALA A 116 9.35 -33.59 2.27
N VAL A 117 9.37 -33.29 3.56
CA VAL A 117 9.08 -31.98 4.10
C VAL A 117 10.36 -31.37 4.65
N PRO A 118 10.75 -30.17 4.20
CA PRO A 118 11.86 -29.44 4.81
C PRO A 118 11.59 -29.17 6.29
N ALA A 119 12.61 -29.30 7.11
CA ALA A 119 12.49 -29.11 8.55
C ALA A 119 13.78 -28.59 9.17
N ALA A 120 13.69 -28.05 10.36
CA ALA A 120 14.85 -27.53 11.06
C ALA A 120 14.83 -27.85 12.56
N LEU A 121 16.02 -27.97 13.14
CA LEU A 121 16.27 -28.01 14.57
C LEU A 121 16.81 -26.65 15.01
N TYR A 122 16.19 -26.05 16.02
CA TYR A 122 16.66 -24.89 16.74
C TYR A 122 17.02 -25.30 18.15
N HIS A 123 18.20 -24.94 18.61
CA HIS A 123 18.69 -25.32 19.93
C HIS A 123 19.24 -24.10 20.66
N ARG A 124 18.94 -24.01 21.95
CA ARG A 124 19.48 -22.98 22.83
C ARG A 124 19.48 -23.46 24.27
N THR A 125 20.52 -23.10 25.03
CA THR A 125 20.47 -23.19 26.49
C THR A 125 19.96 -21.86 27.09
N PHE A 126 19.31 -21.97 28.23
CA PHE A 126 18.80 -20.82 28.98
C PHE A 126 18.82 -21.05 30.49
N THR A 127 18.83 -19.96 31.24
CA THR A 127 18.67 -19.99 32.70
C THR A 127 17.42 -19.24 33.10
N VAL A 128 16.72 -19.71 34.11
CA VAL A 128 15.58 -18.98 34.69
C VAL A 128 16.12 -17.99 35.72
N PRO A 129 15.61 -16.74 35.76
CA PRO A 129 16.02 -15.77 36.77
C PRO A 129 15.79 -16.28 38.22
N GLU A 130 16.71 -15.98 39.10
CA GLU A 130 16.65 -16.40 40.54
C GLU A 130 15.38 -15.94 41.25
N ASN A 131 14.89 -14.74 40.93
CA ASN A 131 13.67 -14.17 41.50
C ASN A 131 12.38 -14.87 41.00
N TRP A 132 12.49 -15.82 40.02
CA TRP A 132 11.37 -16.64 39.58
C TRP A 132 11.25 -17.98 40.35
N LYS A 133 12.06 -18.21 41.33
CA LYS A 133 11.98 -19.43 42.13
C LYS A 133 10.62 -19.54 42.84
N GLY A 134 9.92 -20.68 42.57
CA GLY A 134 8.58 -20.91 43.12
C GLY A 134 7.45 -20.21 42.35
N ARG A 135 7.76 -19.69 41.15
CA ARG A 135 6.77 -19.11 40.24
C ARG A 135 6.46 -20.09 39.11
N GLU A 136 5.35 -19.88 38.44
CA GLU A 136 5.03 -20.55 37.19
C GLU A 136 5.82 -19.91 36.05
N VAL A 137 6.42 -20.72 35.22
CA VAL A 137 7.26 -20.26 34.09
C VAL A 137 6.68 -20.78 32.77
N PHE A 138 6.61 -19.90 31.81
CA PHE A 138 6.07 -20.20 30.50
C PHE A 138 7.09 -19.87 29.42
N LEU A 139 7.19 -20.76 28.42
CA LEU A 139 7.81 -20.48 27.13
C LEU A 139 6.76 -19.92 26.20
N ASN A 140 7.08 -18.80 25.55
CA ASN A 140 6.21 -18.12 24.60
C ASN A 140 6.87 -18.08 23.23
N LEU A 141 6.19 -18.61 22.22
CA LEU A 141 6.52 -18.52 20.80
C LEU A 141 5.51 -17.58 20.17
N ALA A 142 5.89 -16.34 19.90
CA ALA A 142 4.95 -15.31 19.43
C ALA A 142 4.51 -15.48 17.97
N GLY A 143 5.24 -16.28 17.19
CA GLY A 143 4.92 -16.67 15.83
C GLY A 143 5.98 -17.64 15.30
N THR A 144 5.55 -18.77 14.77
CA THR A 144 6.45 -19.81 14.24
C THR A 144 5.83 -20.50 13.03
N LYS A 145 6.52 -20.45 11.88
CA LYS A 145 6.05 -21.05 10.64
C LYS A 145 6.87 -22.31 10.31
N SER A 146 6.28 -23.48 10.31
CA SER A 146 4.89 -23.80 10.57
C SER A 146 4.79 -24.66 11.85
N GLY A 147 4.59 -25.98 11.74
CA GLY A 147 4.42 -26.87 12.91
C GLY A 147 5.65 -27.03 13.76
N THR A 148 5.54 -26.70 15.03
CA THR A 148 6.66 -26.65 15.96
C THR A 148 6.45 -27.57 17.15
N TYR A 149 7.33 -28.57 17.31
CA TYR A 149 7.45 -29.39 18.52
C TYR A 149 8.42 -28.73 19.49
N VAL A 150 8.04 -28.68 20.75
CA VAL A 150 8.80 -28.06 21.84
C VAL A 150 9.35 -29.14 22.78
N TYR A 151 10.66 -29.09 23.04
CA TYR A 151 11.35 -29.97 24.00
C TYR A 151 12.11 -29.14 25.01
N VAL A 152 11.96 -29.45 26.29
CA VAL A 152 12.73 -28.82 27.38
C VAL A 152 13.45 -29.94 28.17
N ASN A 153 14.76 -29.86 28.27
CA ASN A 153 15.61 -30.82 28.95
C ASN A 153 15.43 -32.30 28.42
N GLY A 154 15.07 -32.42 27.13
CA GLY A 154 14.87 -33.68 26.45
C GLY A 154 13.44 -34.25 26.52
N GLU A 155 12.56 -33.62 27.28
CA GLU A 155 11.15 -34.01 27.40
C GLU A 155 10.31 -33.23 26.40
N GLU A 156 9.39 -33.88 25.65
CA GLU A 156 8.45 -33.24 24.77
C GLU A 156 7.39 -32.53 25.58
N ILE A 157 7.31 -31.20 25.39
CA ILE A 157 6.38 -30.31 26.11
C ILE A 157 5.07 -30.21 25.37
N GLY A 158 5.13 -29.99 24.03
CA GLY A 158 3.94 -29.81 23.24
C GLY A 158 4.20 -29.45 21.78
N TYR A 159 3.12 -29.01 21.12
CA TYR A 159 3.09 -28.71 19.69
C TYR A 159 2.19 -27.51 19.39
N CYS A 160 2.52 -26.73 18.35
CA CYS A 160 1.67 -25.68 17.76
C CYS A 160 1.90 -25.57 16.26
N GLU A 161 0.93 -24.99 15.52
CA GLU A 161 1.02 -24.87 14.06
C GLU A 161 0.36 -23.62 13.44
N ASP A 162 -0.33 -22.77 14.21
CA ASP A 162 -0.78 -21.48 13.73
C ASP A 162 0.41 -20.51 13.71
N SER A 163 0.89 -20.15 12.50
CA SER A 163 2.15 -19.43 12.35
C SER A 163 2.11 -18.00 12.87
N LYS A 164 0.95 -17.43 13.00
CA LYS A 164 0.74 -16.01 13.33
C LYS A 164 0.09 -15.78 14.69
N ASP A 165 -0.03 -16.85 15.50
CA ASP A 165 -0.54 -16.75 16.86
C ASP A 165 0.52 -17.07 17.92
N LEU A 166 0.29 -16.55 19.12
CA LEU A 166 1.13 -16.82 20.29
C LEU A 166 0.85 -18.21 20.83
N ALA A 167 1.83 -19.12 20.76
CA ALA A 167 1.80 -20.39 21.48
C ALA A 167 2.54 -20.28 22.81
N ARG A 168 1.83 -20.56 23.92
CA ARG A 168 2.33 -20.44 25.28
C ARG A 168 2.35 -21.80 25.97
N PHE A 169 3.51 -22.26 26.42
CA PHE A 169 3.71 -23.57 27.06
C PHE A 169 4.17 -23.40 28.51
N ARG A 170 3.46 -24.05 29.46
CA ARG A 170 3.91 -24.11 30.83
C ARG A 170 5.09 -25.09 30.92
N ILE A 171 6.25 -24.59 31.37
CA ILE A 171 7.46 -25.37 31.44
C ILE A 171 7.99 -25.59 32.89
N THR A 172 7.28 -25.11 33.90
CA THR A 172 7.68 -25.14 35.31
C THR A 172 8.20 -26.50 35.78
N ASP A 173 7.46 -27.57 35.49
CA ASP A 173 7.76 -28.94 35.97
C ASP A 173 8.94 -29.60 35.25
N TYR A 174 9.38 -29.05 34.13
CA TYR A 174 10.47 -29.53 33.30
C TYR A 174 11.79 -28.81 33.56
N LEU A 175 11.76 -27.74 34.39
CA LEU A 175 12.94 -26.94 34.69
C LEU A 175 13.81 -27.62 35.75
N LYS A 176 15.12 -27.49 35.58
CA LYS A 176 16.13 -27.85 36.57
C LYS A 176 16.92 -26.63 37.03
N PRO A 177 17.55 -26.68 38.22
CA PRO A 177 18.42 -25.60 38.69
C PRO A 177 19.60 -25.38 37.74
N GLY A 178 19.88 -24.12 37.45
CA GLY A 178 20.95 -23.68 36.54
C GLY A 178 20.53 -23.67 35.06
N GLU A 179 21.36 -24.23 34.22
CA GLU A 179 21.15 -24.23 32.77
C GLU A 179 20.12 -25.28 32.34
N ASN A 180 19.20 -24.87 31.49
CA ASN A 180 18.16 -25.67 30.88
C ASN A 180 18.36 -25.72 29.37
N ASP A 181 17.99 -26.85 28.75
CA ASP A 181 18.09 -27.11 27.34
C ASP A 181 16.73 -26.90 26.65
N LEU A 182 16.70 -26.13 25.59
CA LEU A 182 15.52 -25.90 24.74
C LEU A 182 15.81 -26.35 23.31
N LEU A 183 15.03 -27.31 22.82
CA LEU A 183 15.08 -27.78 21.42
C LEU A 183 13.70 -27.57 20.78
N LEU A 184 13.67 -26.93 19.61
CA LEU A 184 12.48 -26.84 18.76
C LEU A 184 12.71 -27.63 17.50
N LYS A 185 11.72 -28.43 17.06
CA LYS A 185 11.67 -29.05 15.74
C LYS A 185 10.58 -28.36 14.94
N ILE A 186 10.96 -27.69 13.86
CA ILE A 186 10.05 -26.93 13.02
C ILE A 186 9.93 -27.59 11.64
N TYR A 187 8.71 -27.89 11.23
CA TYR A 187 8.37 -28.42 9.92
C TYR A 187 7.86 -27.28 9.03
N ARG A 188 8.38 -27.18 7.79
CA ARG A 188 7.96 -26.15 6.84
C ARG A 188 6.48 -26.29 6.48
N TYR A 189 5.99 -27.51 6.29
CA TYR A 189 4.62 -27.82 5.90
C TYR A 189 3.95 -28.76 6.89
N THR A 190 2.71 -28.42 7.23
CA THR A 190 1.84 -29.19 8.13
C THR A 190 0.42 -29.19 7.62
N GLN A 191 -0.49 -29.87 8.31
CA GLN A 191 -1.92 -29.72 7.97
C GLN A 191 -2.41 -28.28 8.15
N GLY A 192 -1.81 -27.49 9.04
CA GLY A 192 -2.08 -26.05 9.18
C GLY A 192 -1.73 -25.23 7.93
N SER A 193 -0.71 -25.64 7.17
CA SER A 193 -0.26 -24.94 5.96
C SER A 193 -1.32 -24.89 4.87
N TRP A 194 -2.32 -25.78 4.88
CA TRP A 194 -3.46 -25.73 3.97
C TRP A 194 -4.38 -24.52 4.18
N LEU A 195 -4.26 -23.84 5.33
CA LEU A 195 -5.01 -22.64 5.65
C LEU A 195 -4.14 -21.36 5.60
N GLU A 196 -2.89 -21.47 5.16
CA GLU A 196 -1.91 -20.38 5.13
C GLU A 196 -1.36 -20.18 3.71
N ASP A 197 -2.27 -19.97 2.76
CA ASP A 197 -1.97 -19.76 1.35
C ASP A 197 -1.95 -18.27 0.95
N GLN A 198 -1.53 -17.40 1.87
CA GLN A 198 -1.49 -15.96 1.68
C GLN A 198 -0.57 -15.54 0.53
N ASP A 199 -0.93 -14.44 -0.13
CA ASP A 199 -0.12 -13.76 -1.16
C ASP A 199 1.08 -13.04 -0.53
N PHE A 200 2.10 -13.80 -0.16
CA PHE A 200 3.34 -13.32 0.43
C PHE A 200 4.46 -14.37 0.27
N TRP A 201 5.68 -14.05 0.68
CA TRP A 201 6.77 -14.99 0.65
C TRP A 201 6.48 -16.24 1.48
N ARG A 202 6.72 -17.43 0.89
CA ARG A 202 6.64 -18.74 1.56
C ARG A 202 7.97 -19.02 2.23
N ILE A 203 8.20 -18.41 3.37
CA ILE A 203 9.41 -18.52 4.19
C ILE A 203 9.05 -18.98 5.59
N SER A 204 10.02 -19.55 6.31
CA SER A 204 9.75 -20.36 7.50
C SER A 204 10.68 -20.03 8.66
N GLY A 205 10.34 -20.51 9.87
CA GLY A 205 11.15 -20.35 11.07
C GLY A 205 10.45 -19.60 12.20
N LEU A 206 11.23 -19.00 13.07
CA LEU A 206 10.73 -18.21 14.21
C LEU A 206 10.54 -16.75 13.76
N GLU A 207 9.33 -16.40 13.40
CA GLU A 207 9.01 -15.11 12.77
C GLU A 207 8.82 -13.96 13.75
N ARG A 208 8.59 -14.26 15.02
CA ARG A 208 8.38 -13.27 16.08
C ARG A 208 9.16 -13.66 17.33
N ASP A 209 9.05 -12.85 18.38
CA ASP A 209 9.79 -13.02 19.63
C ASP A 209 9.63 -14.42 20.24
N VAL A 210 10.74 -14.93 20.78
CA VAL A 210 10.76 -16.08 21.68
C VAL A 210 11.18 -15.60 23.05
N TYR A 211 10.37 -15.86 24.07
CA TYR A 211 10.64 -15.37 25.42
C TYR A 211 10.07 -16.26 26.52
N LEU A 212 10.63 -16.11 27.70
CA LEU A 212 10.05 -16.66 28.91
C LEU A 212 9.24 -15.60 29.62
N SER A 213 8.11 -16.00 30.21
CA SER A 213 7.33 -15.19 31.14
C SER A 213 7.09 -15.93 32.43
N SER A 214 6.85 -15.20 33.53
CA SER A 214 6.52 -15.83 34.81
C SER A 214 5.32 -15.21 35.47
N GLU A 215 4.57 -16.05 36.20
CA GLU A 215 3.42 -15.67 37.02
C GLU A 215 3.64 -16.18 38.44
N LYS A 216 3.14 -15.46 39.43
CA LYS A 216 3.25 -15.86 40.85
C LYS A 216 2.48 -17.13 41.13
N THR A 217 1.30 -17.29 40.53
CA THR A 217 0.42 -18.45 40.69
C THR A 217 -0.24 -18.82 39.38
N LEU A 218 -0.45 -20.13 39.15
CA LEU A 218 -1.24 -20.60 37.99
C LEU A 218 -2.72 -20.36 38.28
N SER A 219 -3.19 -19.14 38.04
CA SER A 219 -4.59 -18.77 38.24
C SER A 219 -5.50 -19.08 37.07
N GLY A 220 -4.92 -19.26 35.88
CA GLY A 220 -5.70 -19.34 34.67
C GLY A 220 -6.53 -18.07 34.39
N PHE A 221 -6.10 -16.94 34.91
CA PHE A 221 -6.81 -15.65 34.78
C PHE A 221 -6.86 -15.18 33.33
N ASP A 222 -8.04 -14.76 32.92
CA ASP A 222 -8.30 -14.10 31.64
C ASP A 222 -9.37 -13.02 31.82
N PHE A 223 -9.44 -12.08 30.89
CA PHE A 223 -10.42 -11.01 30.96
C PHE A 223 -10.80 -10.47 29.60
N ASN A 224 -11.97 -9.85 29.52
CA ASN A 224 -12.44 -9.12 28.37
C ASN A 224 -12.99 -7.76 28.80
N VAL A 225 -12.54 -6.69 28.13
CA VAL A 225 -12.98 -5.31 28.38
C VAL A 225 -14.02 -4.93 27.34
N ILE A 226 -15.19 -4.48 27.80
CA ILE A 226 -16.19 -3.85 26.97
C ILE A 226 -16.29 -2.39 27.39
N SER A 227 -15.93 -1.48 26.47
CA SER A 227 -15.96 -0.05 26.72
C SER A 227 -16.74 0.66 25.62
N THR A 228 -18.00 0.96 25.92
CA THR A 228 -18.91 1.64 24.98
C THR A 228 -19.56 2.85 25.66
N THR A 229 -20.59 3.44 25.07
CA THR A 229 -21.28 4.61 25.61
C THR A 229 -22.80 4.46 25.51
N THR A 230 -23.51 5.26 26.27
CA THR A 230 -24.94 5.52 26.04
C THR A 230 -25.12 6.17 24.65
N PRO A 231 -26.31 6.05 24.02
CA PRO A 231 -26.56 6.61 22.68
C PRO A 231 -26.40 8.12 22.57
N ASP A 232 -26.50 8.85 23.67
CA ASP A 232 -26.26 10.30 23.76
C ASP A 232 -24.80 10.68 24.05
N PHE A 233 -23.90 9.68 24.17
CA PHE A 233 -22.47 9.82 24.48
C PHE A 233 -22.15 10.51 25.82
N GLN A 234 -23.15 10.64 26.72
CA GLN A 234 -22.94 11.33 28.01
C GLN A 234 -22.38 10.40 29.09
N THR A 235 -22.55 9.09 28.93
CA THR A 235 -22.07 8.11 29.89
C THR A 235 -21.28 7.01 29.21
N GLY A 236 -20.05 6.79 29.67
CA GLY A 236 -19.24 5.63 29.32
C GLY A 236 -19.72 4.41 30.09
N LEU A 237 -19.93 3.31 29.40
CA LEU A 237 -20.30 2.02 29.96
C LEU A 237 -19.04 1.15 29.94
N PHE A 238 -18.46 0.94 31.10
CA PHE A 238 -17.30 0.07 31.28
C PHE A 238 -17.77 -1.26 31.85
N GLN A 239 -17.35 -2.35 31.22
CA GLN A 239 -17.61 -3.70 31.70
C GLN A 239 -16.31 -4.50 31.63
N LEU A 240 -15.96 -5.16 32.71
CA LEU A 240 -14.82 -6.06 32.82
C LEU A 240 -15.36 -7.45 33.12
N LYS A 241 -15.24 -8.35 32.16
CA LYS A 241 -15.55 -9.78 32.32
C LYS A 241 -14.25 -10.49 32.66
N MET A 242 -14.22 -11.25 33.75
CA MET A 242 -13.04 -11.95 34.22
C MET A 242 -13.33 -13.43 34.42
N HIS A 243 -12.36 -14.28 34.13
CA HIS A 243 -12.38 -15.71 34.39
C HIS A 243 -11.11 -16.12 35.12
N ALA A 244 -11.20 -17.11 35.99
CA ALA A 244 -10.04 -17.71 36.65
C ALA A 244 -10.31 -19.18 36.96
N ASP A 245 -9.34 -20.08 36.66
CA ASP A 245 -9.46 -21.51 36.92
C ASP A 245 -9.26 -21.87 38.41
N ALA A 246 -8.65 -20.98 39.18
CA ALA A 246 -8.38 -21.13 40.61
C ALA A 246 -8.77 -19.85 41.39
N PRO A 247 -8.93 -19.91 42.73
CA PRO A 247 -9.22 -18.75 43.55
C PRO A 247 -8.20 -17.61 43.29
N THR A 248 -8.73 -16.45 42.88
CA THR A 248 -7.91 -15.33 42.42
C THR A 248 -8.43 -14.01 42.99
N GLU A 249 -7.54 -13.26 43.63
CA GLU A 249 -7.81 -11.88 44.00
C GLU A 249 -7.51 -10.95 42.84
N VAL A 250 -8.47 -10.14 42.42
CA VAL A 250 -8.31 -9.13 41.38
C VAL A 250 -8.73 -7.76 41.93
N PHE A 251 -7.82 -6.81 41.89
CA PHE A 251 -8.12 -5.39 42.02
C PHE A 251 -7.99 -4.76 40.64
N TYR A 252 -8.97 -4.00 40.20
CA TYR A 252 -8.84 -3.18 39.00
C TYR A 252 -8.92 -1.69 39.38
N GLU A 253 -8.19 -0.89 38.62
CA GLU A 253 -8.20 0.56 38.68
C GLU A 253 -8.25 1.11 37.24
N LEU A 254 -9.27 1.88 36.89
CA LEU A 254 -9.38 2.58 35.65
C LEU A 254 -8.91 4.02 35.81
N LEU A 255 -7.82 4.38 35.15
CA LEU A 255 -7.19 5.69 35.22
C LEU A 255 -7.51 6.50 33.96
N ASP A 256 -7.83 7.79 34.16
CA ASP A 256 -7.90 8.73 33.03
C ASP A 256 -6.49 9.15 32.56
N LYS A 257 -6.44 9.96 31.50
CA LYS A 257 -5.16 10.44 30.91
C LYS A 257 -4.25 11.21 31.88
N ASP A 258 -4.81 11.75 32.95
CA ASP A 258 -4.10 12.54 33.96
C ASP A 258 -3.69 11.66 35.18
N GLY A 259 -3.95 10.34 35.07
CA GLY A 259 -3.64 9.34 36.09
C GLY A 259 -4.62 9.36 37.28
N LYS A 260 -5.78 9.99 37.13
CA LYS A 260 -6.82 10.01 38.15
C LYS A 260 -7.69 8.75 38.02
N THR A 261 -7.93 8.07 39.12
CA THR A 261 -8.84 6.94 39.21
C THR A 261 -10.27 7.39 38.96
N VAL A 262 -10.95 6.76 38.01
CA VAL A 262 -12.35 7.04 37.65
C VAL A 262 -13.27 5.88 38.00
N ALA A 263 -12.74 4.67 38.22
CA ALA A 263 -13.42 3.50 38.76
C ALA A 263 -12.40 2.56 39.39
N ASP A 264 -12.72 1.86 40.40
CA ASP A 264 -11.90 0.84 41.06
C ASP A 264 -12.75 -0.11 41.88
N ALA A 265 -12.32 -1.38 41.99
CA ALA A 265 -12.89 -2.33 42.94
C ALA A 265 -11.93 -3.53 43.13
N VAL A 266 -12.17 -4.28 44.22
CA VAL A 266 -11.46 -5.52 44.53
C VAL A 266 -12.44 -6.67 44.66
N PHE A 267 -12.07 -7.83 44.10
CA PHE A 267 -12.86 -9.04 44.10
C PHE A 267 -11.97 -10.25 44.38
N GLU A 268 -12.59 -11.26 45.00
CA GLU A 268 -12.00 -12.58 45.11
C GLU A 268 -13.01 -13.58 44.51
N PHE A 269 -12.60 -14.37 43.54
CA PHE A 269 -13.48 -15.29 42.84
C PHE A 269 -12.74 -16.51 42.30
N SER A 270 -13.46 -17.54 41.91
CA SER A 270 -12.94 -18.71 41.20
C SER A 270 -14.04 -19.34 40.37
N GLY A 271 -13.69 -19.93 39.22
CA GLY A 271 -14.57 -20.64 38.31
C GLY A 271 -15.33 -19.72 37.37
N ASP A 272 -16.61 -19.48 37.64
CA ASP A 272 -17.49 -18.77 36.71
C ASP A 272 -17.03 -17.35 36.34
N ILE A 273 -17.54 -16.85 35.21
CA ILE A 273 -17.28 -15.50 34.73
C ILE A 273 -17.82 -14.47 35.72
N LEU A 274 -16.95 -13.69 36.32
CA LEU A 274 -17.30 -12.50 37.08
C LEU A 274 -17.41 -11.30 36.14
N THR A 275 -18.56 -10.63 36.14
CA THR A 275 -18.77 -9.40 35.37
C THR A 275 -18.91 -8.21 36.31
N VAL A 276 -18.06 -7.21 36.10
CA VAL A 276 -18.11 -5.94 36.80
C VAL A 276 -18.53 -4.84 35.84
N MET A 277 -19.34 -3.89 36.30
CA MET A 277 -19.89 -2.81 35.49
C MET A 277 -19.74 -1.47 36.19
N ASP A 278 -19.20 -0.47 35.46
CA ASP A 278 -19.12 0.92 35.92
C ASP A 278 -19.62 1.90 34.87
N SER A 279 -20.02 3.06 35.36
CA SER A 279 -20.50 4.17 34.54
C SER A 279 -19.59 5.36 34.69
N ILE A 280 -18.99 5.80 33.62
CA ILE A 280 -18.03 6.91 33.60
C ILE A 280 -18.74 8.14 33.03
N PRO A 281 -18.97 9.21 33.83
CA PRO A 281 -19.63 10.41 33.32
C PRO A 281 -18.76 11.17 32.33
N ALA A 282 -19.35 11.62 31.22
CA ALA A 282 -18.72 12.42 30.17
C ALA A 282 -17.37 11.83 29.70
N PRO A 283 -17.34 10.57 29.21
CA PRO A 283 -16.09 9.93 28.83
C PRO A 283 -15.43 10.63 27.64
N ARG A 284 -14.10 10.64 27.60
CA ARG A 284 -13.35 11.05 26.42
C ARG A 284 -13.36 9.90 25.42
N LEU A 285 -14.04 10.11 24.28
CA LEU A 285 -14.23 9.06 23.29
C LEU A 285 -12.95 8.79 22.51
N TRP A 286 -12.72 7.53 22.20
CA TRP A 286 -11.66 7.08 21.31
C TRP A 286 -12.14 7.08 19.85
N SER A 287 -11.31 7.61 18.97
CA SER A 287 -11.40 7.45 17.49
C SER A 287 -10.03 7.55 16.87
N ALA A 288 -9.88 7.19 15.59
CA ALA A 288 -8.61 7.35 14.89
C ALA A 288 -8.13 8.82 14.78
N GLU A 289 -9.04 9.79 14.91
CA GLU A 289 -8.70 11.23 14.93
C GLU A 289 -8.39 11.74 16.33
N THR A 290 -9.02 11.16 17.35
CA THR A 290 -8.90 11.53 18.76
C THR A 290 -8.70 10.28 19.61
N PRO A 291 -7.49 9.70 19.62
CA PRO A 291 -7.21 8.43 20.28
C PRO A 291 -7.11 8.61 21.81
N ASN A 292 -8.22 8.97 22.43
CA ASN A 292 -8.30 9.16 23.87
C ASN A 292 -8.34 7.82 24.57
N LEU A 293 -7.33 7.54 25.39
CA LEU A 293 -7.22 6.29 26.13
C LEU A 293 -7.34 6.53 27.63
N TYR A 294 -7.89 5.54 28.29
CA TYR A 294 -7.79 5.28 29.73
C TYR A 294 -6.84 4.11 29.94
N THR A 295 -6.27 4.00 31.12
CA THR A 295 -5.42 2.87 31.50
C THR A 295 -6.16 1.98 32.47
N LEU A 296 -6.46 0.75 32.07
CA LEU A 296 -6.90 -0.31 32.98
C LEU A 296 -5.66 -0.92 33.65
N LEU A 297 -5.52 -0.72 34.94
CA LEU A 297 -4.52 -1.38 35.74
C LEU A 297 -5.18 -2.51 36.52
N LEU A 298 -4.69 -3.73 36.32
CA LEU A 298 -5.14 -4.92 37.04
C LEU A 298 -4.06 -5.33 38.02
N ARG A 299 -4.45 -5.67 39.27
CA ARG A 299 -3.60 -6.40 40.20
C ARG A 299 -4.20 -7.77 40.43
N VAL A 300 -3.52 -8.80 39.97
CA VAL A 300 -3.96 -10.21 40.00
C VAL A 300 -3.03 -10.96 40.96
N ASN A 301 -3.56 -11.48 42.08
CA ASN A 301 -2.80 -12.18 43.11
C ASN A 301 -1.54 -11.40 43.58
N GLY A 302 -1.65 -10.05 43.59
CA GLY A 302 -0.58 -9.15 44.04
C GLY A 302 0.42 -8.71 42.97
N GLU A 303 0.25 -9.12 41.70
CA GLU A 303 1.07 -8.66 40.55
C GLU A 303 0.24 -7.74 39.66
N TYR A 304 0.89 -6.79 39.00
CA TYR A 304 0.22 -5.77 38.19
C TYR A 304 0.36 -6.01 36.71
N THR A 305 -0.66 -5.66 35.94
CA THR A 305 -0.61 -5.57 34.48
C THR A 305 -1.47 -4.41 34.01
N ARG A 306 -1.22 -3.91 32.79
CA ARG A 306 -1.99 -2.78 32.26
C ARG A 306 -2.47 -3.01 30.83
N PHE A 307 -3.61 -2.38 30.50
CA PHE A 307 -4.18 -2.37 29.15
C PHE A 307 -4.75 -0.99 28.82
N HIS A 308 -4.88 -0.71 27.53
CA HIS A 308 -5.57 0.47 27.06
C HIS A 308 -7.09 0.25 27.06
N VAL A 309 -7.85 1.26 27.44
CA VAL A 309 -9.31 1.28 27.31
C VAL A 309 -9.71 2.52 26.53
N GLY A 310 -10.47 2.32 25.45
CA GLY A 310 -11.00 3.40 24.63
C GLY A 310 -12.52 3.33 24.57
N PHE A 311 -13.21 4.30 25.13
CA PHE A 311 -14.67 4.38 25.04
C PHE A 311 -15.07 4.73 23.62
N ARG A 312 -15.77 3.82 22.95
CA ARG A 312 -16.31 4.03 21.60
C ARG A 312 -17.59 3.25 21.40
N ARG A 313 -18.49 3.80 20.57
CA ARG A 313 -19.73 3.15 20.18
C ARG A 313 -19.66 2.78 18.71
N LEU A 314 -19.85 1.50 18.39
CA LEU A 314 -19.82 0.93 17.05
C LEU A 314 -21.22 0.43 16.69
N GLU A 315 -21.78 0.86 15.55
CA GLU A 315 -23.13 0.53 15.15
C GLU A 315 -23.27 0.46 13.62
N ILE A 316 -24.09 -0.47 13.13
CA ILE A 316 -24.58 -0.46 11.74
C ILE A 316 -26.04 -0.04 11.78
N VAL A 317 -26.34 1.12 11.25
CA VAL A 317 -27.69 1.71 11.30
C VAL A 317 -28.10 2.32 9.97
N GLU A 318 -29.41 2.48 9.76
CA GLU A 318 -29.94 3.25 8.65
C GLU A 318 -29.82 4.76 8.92
N ILE A 319 -29.20 5.46 7.99
CA ILE A 319 -29.04 6.93 8.04
C ILE A 319 -29.44 7.56 6.70
N PRO A 320 -29.87 8.85 6.70
CA PRO A 320 -30.08 9.56 5.43
C PRO A 320 -28.73 9.76 4.71
N ASP A 321 -28.71 9.36 3.44
CA ASP A 321 -27.60 9.69 2.54
C ASP A 321 -27.75 11.12 2.01
N GLN A 322 -26.75 11.59 1.25
CA GLN A 322 -26.86 12.84 0.53
C GLN A 322 -28.01 12.74 -0.50
N VAL A 323 -28.67 13.88 -0.75
CA VAL A 323 -29.71 13.95 -1.78
C VAL A 323 -29.07 13.65 -3.13
N GLY A 324 -29.48 12.54 -3.78
CA GLY A 324 -28.98 12.16 -5.10
C GLY A 324 -29.35 13.20 -6.18
N ASN A 325 -28.77 13.06 -7.35
CA ASN A 325 -29.04 13.94 -8.51
C ASN A 325 -30.53 13.98 -8.92
N ASP A 326 -31.33 12.99 -8.46
CA ASP A 326 -32.79 12.93 -8.63
C ASP A 326 -33.58 13.75 -7.61
N GLY A 327 -32.91 14.43 -6.69
CA GLY A 327 -33.52 15.26 -5.66
C GLY A 327 -34.19 14.47 -4.51
N LYS A 328 -34.02 13.13 -4.45
CA LYS A 328 -34.61 12.29 -3.42
C LYS A 328 -33.57 11.91 -2.38
N GLY A 329 -33.89 12.15 -1.10
CA GLY A 329 -33.14 11.60 0.01
C GLY A 329 -33.33 10.08 0.07
N ARG A 330 -32.25 9.33 0.25
CA ARG A 330 -32.26 7.87 0.42
C ARG A 330 -31.84 7.51 1.83
N MET A 331 -32.40 6.46 2.36
CA MET A 331 -31.87 5.82 3.57
C MET A 331 -30.87 4.77 3.14
N VAL A 332 -29.71 4.73 3.81
CA VAL A 332 -28.65 3.76 3.56
C VAL A 332 -28.15 3.18 4.86
N LYS A 333 -27.69 1.93 4.83
CA LYS A 333 -27.00 1.35 5.99
C LYS A 333 -25.54 1.77 5.98
N ALA A 334 -25.08 2.34 7.09
CA ALA A 334 -23.69 2.74 7.29
C ALA A 334 -23.19 2.25 8.65
N PHE A 335 -21.89 1.96 8.72
CA PHE A 335 -21.18 1.71 9.96
C PHE A 335 -20.79 3.04 10.60
N LEU A 336 -21.15 3.19 11.86
CA LEU A 336 -20.86 4.40 12.63
C LEU A 336 -19.84 4.12 13.72
N VAL A 337 -18.88 5.02 13.87
CA VAL A 337 -18.03 5.14 15.04
C VAL A 337 -18.46 6.42 15.78
N ASN A 338 -18.87 6.28 17.03
CA ASN A 338 -19.35 7.42 17.83
C ASN A 338 -20.38 8.28 17.09
N GLY A 339 -21.34 7.61 16.41
CA GLY A 339 -22.42 8.27 15.67
C GLY A 339 -22.02 8.88 14.32
N GLN A 340 -20.79 8.73 13.85
CA GLN A 340 -20.30 9.27 12.58
C GLN A 340 -20.02 8.17 11.55
N PRO A 341 -20.48 8.33 10.28
CA PRO A 341 -20.22 7.38 9.20
C PRO A 341 -18.80 7.56 8.64
N VAL A 342 -17.81 7.12 9.39
CA VAL A 342 -16.39 7.31 9.05
C VAL A 342 -16.02 6.69 7.71
N LYS A 343 -15.00 7.25 7.05
CA LYS A 343 -14.35 6.66 5.87
C LYS A 343 -13.07 5.95 6.28
N PHE A 344 -12.90 4.71 5.84
CA PHE A 344 -11.65 3.98 5.94
C PHE A 344 -10.72 4.43 4.82
N LYS A 345 -9.76 5.26 5.16
CA LYS A 345 -8.63 5.66 4.31
C LYS A 345 -7.53 4.67 4.59
N GLY A 346 -7.70 3.46 4.08
CA GLY A 346 -7.00 2.28 4.54
C GLY A 346 -5.89 1.80 3.62
N VAL A 347 -5.02 0.98 4.18
CA VAL A 347 -4.02 0.17 3.49
C VAL A 347 -4.04 -1.24 4.04
N ASN A 348 -3.70 -2.22 3.21
CA ASN A 348 -3.37 -3.58 3.62
C ASN A 348 -1.92 -3.61 4.09
N LEU A 349 -1.60 -4.38 5.14
CA LEU A 349 -0.28 -4.43 5.73
C LEU A 349 0.16 -5.86 6.01
N HIS A 350 1.14 -6.35 5.22
CA HIS A 350 1.91 -7.54 5.54
C HIS A 350 3.07 -7.23 6.49
N GLU A 351 3.43 -8.19 7.37
CA GLU A 351 4.71 -8.16 8.08
C GLU A 351 5.82 -8.47 7.08
N HIS A 352 6.58 -7.46 6.70
CA HIS A 352 7.69 -7.61 5.77
C HIS A 352 8.86 -6.68 6.10
N ASN A 353 10.07 -7.25 6.02
CA ASN A 353 11.32 -6.53 6.09
C ASN A 353 12.30 -7.17 5.09
N PRO A 354 12.97 -6.41 4.20
CA PRO A 354 13.82 -6.98 3.14
C PRO A 354 15.02 -7.77 3.67
N TYR A 355 15.42 -7.56 4.92
CA TYR A 355 16.61 -8.18 5.53
C TYR A 355 16.30 -9.34 6.49
N THR A 356 15.06 -9.42 6.98
CA THR A 356 14.66 -10.38 8.02
C THR A 356 13.45 -11.22 7.65
N GLY A 357 12.87 -10.99 6.46
CA GLY A 357 11.65 -11.68 6.01
C GLY A 357 10.41 -11.17 6.73
N HIS A 358 9.66 -12.05 7.39
CA HIS A 358 8.43 -11.69 8.10
C HIS A 358 8.65 -11.07 9.48
N TYR A 359 9.88 -11.03 9.96
CA TYR A 359 10.17 -10.39 11.24
C TYR A 359 10.28 -8.86 11.08
N THR A 360 9.42 -8.13 11.80
CA THR A 360 9.44 -6.66 11.90
C THR A 360 9.67 -6.22 13.33
N THR A 361 10.52 -5.21 13.52
CA THR A 361 10.78 -4.63 14.84
C THR A 361 9.75 -3.54 15.17
N ARG A 362 9.70 -3.13 16.44
CA ARG A 362 8.88 -1.99 16.86
C ARG A 362 9.23 -0.71 16.10
N GLU A 363 10.50 -0.50 15.76
CA GLU A 363 10.99 0.63 14.98
C GLU A 363 10.44 0.59 13.55
N ASN A 364 10.42 -0.59 12.90
CA ASN A 364 9.82 -0.77 11.57
C ASN A 364 8.32 -0.44 11.60
N ILE A 365 7.59 -0.95 12.60
CA ILE A 365 6.16 -0.64 12.77
C ILE A 365 5.94 0.87 12.94
N LEU A 366 6.74 1.55 13.76
CA LEU A 366 6.64 2.99 13.97
C LEU A 366 6.93 3.79 12.69
N GLU A 367 7.89 3.36 11.89
CA GLU A 367 8.22 3.96 10.60
C GLU A 367 7.04 3.85 9.64
N ASP A 368 6.47 2.65 9.49
CA ASP A 368 5.28 2.41 8.68
C ASP A 368 4.10 3.27 9.15
N LEU A 369 3.78 3.26 10.43
CA LEU A 369 2.68 4.06 10.99
C LEU A 369 2.91 5.57 10.84
N LYS A 370 4.16 6.05 10.90
CA LYS A 370 4.50 7.45 10.65
C LYS A 370 4.24 7.83 9.20
N LEU A 371 4.70 7.03 8.25
CA LEU A 371 4.46 7.25 6.82
C LEU A 371 2.96 7.18 6.50
N MET A 372 2.24 6.24 7.08
CA MET A 372 0.78 6.15 6.95
C MET A 372 0.08 7.42 7.45
N LYS A 373 0.45 7.96 8.62
CA LYS A 373 -0.09 9.24 9.12
C LYS A 373 0.22 10.40 8.19
N LEU A 374 1.43 10.46 7.62
CA LEU A 374 1.83 11.48 6.65
C LEU A 374 1.05 11.38 5.33
N ALA A 375 0.55 10.20 4.98
CA ALA A 375 -0.33 9.93 3.85
C ALA A 375 -1.84 10.10 4.17
N ASN A 376 -2.21 10.57 5.34
CA ASN A 376 -3.59 10.68 5.83
C ASN A 376 -4.32 9.34 5.97
N VAL A 377 -3.61 8.23 6.07
CA VAL A 377 -4.18 6.90 6.37
C VAL A 377 -4.72 6.90 7.80
N ASN A 378 -5.91 6.33 7.98
CA ASN A 378 -6.57 6.20 9.28
C ASN A 378 -7.02 4.78 9.62
N ALA A 379 -6.81 3.83 8.69
CA ALA A 379 -7.24 2.45 8.86
C ALA A 379 -6.21 1.47 8.29
N ILE A 380 -6.08 0.29 8.88
CA ILE A 380 -5.16 -0.76 8.46
C ILE A 380 -5.91 -2.10 8.49
N ARG A 381 -5.86 -2.87 7.39
CA ARG A 381 -6.25 -4.28 7.39
C ARG A 381 -5.02 -5.11 7.63
N THR A 382 -5.09 -6.00 8.61
CA THR A 382 -4.01 -6.92 8.95
C THR A 382 -4.04 -8.12 8.01
N CYS A 383 -3.64 -7.91 6.77
CA CYS A 383 -3.67 -8.95 5.75
C CYS A 383 -2.54 -9.98 5.98
N HIS A 384 -2.78 -11.27 6.05
CA HIS A 384 -4.12 -11.87 6.25
C HIS A 384 -4.04 -12.71 7.54
N TYR A 385 -3.67 -12.05 8.63
CA TYR A 385 -3.42 -12.67 9.94
C TYR A 385 -3.27 -11.60 11.05
N PRO A 386 -3.47 -11.95 12.33
CA PRO A 386 -3.23 -11.04 13.44
C PRO A 386 -1.76 -10.59 13.51
N GLN A 387 -1.55 -9.32 13.76
CA GLN A 387 -0.22 -8.72 13.93
C GLN A 387 0.36 -8.98 15.33
N GLN A 388 1.62 -8.58 15.55
CA GLN A 388 2.22 -8.68 16.88
C GLN A 388 1.65 -7.62 17.85
N ARG A 389 1.79 -7.85 19.15
CA ARG A 389 1.20 -7.05 20.24
C ARG A 389 1.48 -5.54 20.10
N GLU A 390 2.72 -5.16 19.83
CA GLU A 390 3.12 -3.76 19.69
C GLU A 390 2.34 -3.01 18.61
N PHE A 391 1.97 -3.67 17.54
CA PHE A 391 1.19 -3.07 16.48
C PHE A 391 -0.16 -2.56 17.00
N TYR A 392 -0.89 -3.37 17.77
CA TYR A 392 -2.19 -2.98 18.34
C TYR A 392 -2.03 -1.88 19.38
N GLU A 393 -1.04 -1.97 20.29
CA GLU A 393 -0.76 -0.94 21.30
C GLU A 393 -0.45 0.42 20.64
N LEU A 394 0.28 0.40 19.52
CA LEU A 394 0.59 1.59 18.75
C LEU A 394 -0.64 2.10 18.00
N CYS A 395 -1.44 1.23 17.39
CA CYS A 395 -2.70 1.63 16.74
C CYS A 395 -3.69 2.25 17.72
N ASP A 396 -3.79 1.73 18.96
CA ASP A 396 -4.60 2.31 20.03
C ASP A 396 -4.18 3.74 20.34
N SER A 397 -2.88 3.96 20.55
CA SER A 397 -2.33 5.23 21.02
C SER A 397 -2.16 6.27 19.92
N LEU A 398 -1.91 5.85 18.70
CA LEU A 398 -1.69 6.72 17.55
C LEU A 398 -2.98 6.98 16.74
N GLY A 399 -4.03 6.18 16.96
CA GLY A 399 -5.33 6.33 16.34
C GLY A 399 -5.39 5.77 14.92
N PHE A 400 -5.53 4.44 14.81
CA PHE A 400 -5.88 3.75 13.57
C PHE A 400 -7.06 2.81 13.80
N TYR A 401 -7.99 2.75 12.85
CA TYR A 401 -9.00 1.71 12.82
C TYR A 401 -8.37 0.43 12.28
N VAL A 402 -8.43 -0.64 13.03
CA VAL A 402 -7.89 -1.93 12.62
C VAL A 402 -9.04 -2.84 12.15
N TYR A 403 -8.89 -3.32 10.94
CA TYR A 403 -9.67 -4.42 10.36
C TYR A 403 -8.82 -5.68 10.58
N ASP A 404 -9.12 -6.41 11.64
CA ASP A 404 -8.31 -7.53 12.13
C ASP A 404 -8.77 -8.84 11.50
N GLU A 405 -7.84 -9.65 10.98
CA GLU A 405 -8.17 -10.80 10.16
C GLU A 405 -7.60 -12.10 10.71
N ALA A 406 -8.42 -13.15 10.66
CA ALA A 406 -8.03 -14.50 11.04
C ALA A 406 -7.03 -15.08 10.03
N ASN A 407 -6.03 -15.83 10.51
CA ASN A 407 -4.99 -16.47 9.69
C ASN A 407 -5.55 -17.63 8.86
N VAL A 408 -6.40 -17.30 7.89
CA VAL A 408 -7.07 -18.25 7.00
C VAL A 408 -7.05 -17.76 5.57
N GLU A 409 -6.35 -18.49 4.70
CA GLU A 409 -6.43 -18.34 3.25
C GLU A 409 -6.27 -19.70 2.57
N THR A 410 -7.09 -19.95 1.52
CA THR A 410 -7.05 -21.21 0.75
C THR A 410 -7.24 -20.95 -0.74
N HIS A 411 -6.59 -19.88 -1.25
CA HIS A 411 -6.80 -19.35 -2.60
C HIS A 411 -6.53 -20.41 -3.69
N GLY A 412 -5.48 -21.23 -3.53
CA GLY A 412 -5.15 -22.34 -4.46
C GLY A 412 -6.21 -23.43 -4.58
N MET A 413 -7.17 -23.51 -3.64
CA MET A 413 -8.34 -24.39 -3.79
C MET A 413 -9.43 -23.81 -4.68
N GLY A 414 -9.37 -22.50 -4.96
CA GLY A 414 -10.40 -21.76 -5.69
C GLY A 414 -11.73 -21.67 -4.94
N TYR A 415 -12.74 -21.10 -5.60
CA TYR A 415 -14.01 -20.72 -4.97
C TYR A 415 -15.19 -21.63 -5.34
N ASP A 416 -15.00 -22.66 -6.19
CA ASP A 416 -16.06 -23.62 -6.51
C ASP A 416 -16.53 -24.31 -5.23
N PRO A 417 -17.84 -24.25 -4.88
CA PRO A 417 -18.37 -24.85 -3.66
C PRO A 417 -18.07 -26.35 -3.47
N LYS A 418 -17.75 -27.07 -4.54
CA LYS A 418 -17.37 -28.49 -4.50
C LYS A 418 -15.88 -28.72 -4.21
N ARG A 419 -15.05 -27.72 -4.43
CA ARG A 419 -13.60 -27.81 -4.28
C ARG A 419 -13.08 -27.05 -3.09
N THR A 420 -13.66 -25.88 -2.80
CA THR A 420 -13.23 -25.02 -1.70
C THR A 420 -13.20 -25.75 -0.36
N MET A 421 -12.22 -25.37 0.47
CA MET A 421 -12.15 -25.89 1.85
C MET A 421 -13.31 -25.42 2.72
N ALA A 422 -13.96 -24.32 2.39
CA ALA A 422 -15.12 -23.77 3.12
C ALA A 422 -16.26 -24.76 3.33
N ASN A 423 -16.37 -25.82 2.52
CA ASN A 423 -17.40 -26.86 2.63
C ASN A 423 -16.85 -28.22 3.10
N ARG A 424 -15.57 -28.30 3.47
CA ARG A 424 -14.95 -29.50 4.00
C ARG A 424 -14.99 -29.50 5.52
N THR A 425 -16.11 -29.98 6.07
CA THR A 425 -16.41 -29.89 7.52
C THR A 425 -15.37 -30.54 8.42
N GLU A 426 -14.57 -31.46 7.93
CA GLU A 426 -13.42 -32.04 8.63
C GLU A 426 -12.35 -31.00 8.99
N TRP A 427 -12.34 -29.83 8.33
CA TRP A 427 -11.43 -28.72 8.58
C TRP A 427 -12.01 -27.64 9.51
N LEU A 428 -13.23 -27.84 10.03
CA LEU A 428 -13.88 -26.85 10.89
C LEU A 428 -13.05 -26.53 12.13
N THR A 429 -12.44 -27.53 12.76
CA THR A 429 -11.61 -27.35 13.96
C THR A 429 -10.49 -26.35 13.71
N LYS A 430 -9.75 -26.50 12.61
CA LYS A 430 -8.60 -25.60 12.29
C LYS A 430 -9.06 -24.18 11.93
N HIS A 431 -10.14 -24.02 11.18
CA HIS A 431 -10.68 -22.68 10.89
C HIS A 431 -11.19 -21.98 12.15
N MET A 432 -11.96 -22.71 12.96
CA MET A 432 -12.47 -22.18 14.23
C MET A 432 -11.36 -21.79 15.18
N ASP A 433 -10.32 -22.59 15.23
CA ASP A 433 -9.12 -22.35 16.00
C ASP A 433 -8.50 -21.00 15.67
N ARG A 434 -8.21 -20.74 14.39
CA ARG A 434 -7.62 -19.47 13.90
C ARG A 434 -8.54 -18.28 14.12
N THR A 435 -9.85 -18.47 13.91
CA THR A 435 -10.85 -17.43 14.16
C THR A 435 -10.89 -17.03 15.64
N LEU A 436 -10.86 -18.00 16.55
CA LEU A 436 -10.88 -17.75 17.99
C LEU A 436 -9.52 -17.23 18.50
N ASN A 437 -8.40 -17.63 17.88
CA ASN A 437 -7.07 -17.08 18.19
C ASN A 437 -7.07 -15.58 17.98
N MET A 438 -7.44 -15.13 16.78
CA MET A 438 -7.58 -13.71 16.49
C MET A 438 -8.48 -13.03 17.53
N TYR A 439 -9.70 -13.56 17.78
CA TYR A 439 -10.66 -12.92 18.65
C TYR A 439 -10.14 -12.75 20.10
N TYR A 440 -9.71 -13.82 20.75
CA TYR A 440 -9.30 -13.77 22.16
C TYR A 440 -8.01 -12.97 22.37
N ARG A 441 -7.13 -12.97 21.40
CA ARG A 441 -5.89 -12.20 21.46
C ARG A 441 -6.14 -10.71 21.31
N THR A 442 -7.06 -10.30 20.46
CA THR A 442 -7.24 -8.88 20.07
C THR A 442 -8.49 -8.23 20.63
N ALA A 443 -9.31 -8.96 21.37
CA ALA A 443 -10.58 -8.49 21.92
C ALA A 443 -10.50 -7.19 22.72
N ASN A 444 -9.40 -6.95 23.42
CA ASN A 444 -9.23 -5.84 24.35
C ASN A 444 -8.65 -4.56 23.73
N TYR A 445 -8.23 -4.58 22.45
CA TYR A 445 -7.67 -3.39 21.81
C TYR A 445 -8.76 -2.47 21.24
N PRO A 446 -8.85 -1.21 21.69
CA PRO A 446 -9.84 -0.26 21.14
C PRO A 446 -9.67 0.05 19.66
N SER A 447 -8.47 -0.10 19.09
CA SER A 447 -8.22 0.09 17.66
C SER A 447 -8.92 -0.97 16.79
N VAL A 448 -9.11 -2.19 17.28
CA VAL A 448 -9.79 -3.27 16.54
C VAL A 448 -11.28 -2.96 16.44
N THR A 449 -11.70 -2.52 15.26
CA THR A 449 -13.09 -2.07 15.00
C THR A 449 -13.88 -2.99 14.10
N ILE A 450 -13.22 -3.89 13.37
CA ILE A 450 -13.82 -4.87 12.46
C ILE A 450 -13.08 -6.20 12.66
N LEU A 451 -13.84 -7.30 12.63
CA LEU A 451 -13.30 -8.68 12.70
C LEU A 451 -13.56 -9.39 11.38
N SER A 452 -12.51 -9.95 10.79
CA SER A 452 -12.59 -10.68 9.52
C SER A 452 -12.31 -12.16 9.68
N LEU A 453 -13.09 -12.97 8.95
CA LEU A 453 -13.01 -14.42 9.05
C LEU A 453 -11.84 -15.02 8.24
N GLY A 454 -11.18 -14.23 7.43
CA GLY A 454 -10.07 -14.64 6.57
C GLY A 454 -10.15 -14.04 5.17
N ASN A 455 -9.28 -14.51 4.30
CA ASN A 455 -9.10 -14.06 2.93
C ASN A 455 -9.26 -15.22 1.94
N GLU A 456 -9.82 -14.94 0.78
CA GLU A 456 -9.84 -15.75 -0.46
C GLU A 456 -9.94 -17.29 -0.28
N ALA A 457 -10.84 -17.72 0.61
CA ALA A 457 -10.98 -19.13 0.96
C ALA A 457 -12.33 -19.75 0.52
N GLY A 458 -13.04 -19.11 -0.41
CA GLY A 458 -14.40 -19.50 -0.80
C GLY A 458 -15.42 -19.24 0.31
N ASN A 459 -16.71 -19.54 0.08
CA ASN A 459 -17.74 -19.40 1.10
C ASN A 459 -18.52 -20.71 1.27
N GLY A 460 -18.96 -21.01 2.51
CA GLY A 460 -19.69 -22.22 2.81
C GLY A 460 -19.85 -22.50 4.29
N THR A 461 -20.17 -23.75 4.60
CA THR A 461 -20.58 -24.22 5.93
C THR A 461 -19.61 -23.78 7.04
N ILE A 462 -18.30 -23.85 6.80
CA ILE A 462 -17.30 -23.50 7.82
C ILE A 462 -17.39 -22.00 8.15
N PHE A 463 -17.44 -21.13 7.14
CA PHE A 463 -17.55 -19.69 7.36
C PHE A 463 -18.92 -19.27 7.94
N TYR A 464 -19.96 -20.07 7.71
CA TYR A 464 -21.23 -19.86 8.40
C TYR A 464 -21.10 -20.11 9.91
N GLU A 465 -20.38 -21.15 10.32
CA GLU A 465 -20.18 -21.47 11.74
C GLU A 465 -19.22 -20.50 12.42
N THR A 466 -18.12 -20.10 11.78
CA THR A 466 -17.18 -19.12 12.33
C THR A 466 -17.83 -17.73 12.47
N TYR A 467 -18.64 -17.31 11.49
CA TYR A 467 -19.43 -16.07 11.57
C TYR A 467 -20.41 -16.11 12.75
N LYS A 468 -21.22 -17.17 12.88
CA LYS A 468 -22.18 -17.31 14.00
C LYS A 468 -21.48 -17.26 15.35
N THR A 469 -20.31 -17.89 15.44
CA THR A 469 -19.51 -17.93 16.68
C THR A 469 -19.03 -16.53 17.06
N LEU A 470 -18.41 -15.77 16.16
CA LEU A 470 -17.98 -14.41 16.45
C LEU A 470 -19.19 -13.49 16.73
N LYS A 471 -20.29 -13.61 15.99
CA LYS A 471 -21.50 -12.82 16.27
C LYS A 471 -22.09 -13.11 17.64
N ALA A 472 -22.02 -14.36 18.10
CA ALA A 472 -22.46 -14.71 19.46
C ALA A 472 -21.56 -14.09 20.54
N LEU A 473 -20.24 -14.09 20.33
CA LEU A 473 -19.27 -13.45 21.22
C LEU A 473 -19.44 -11.92 21.23
N GLU A 474 -19.66 -11.31 20.07
CA GLU A 474 -19.84 -9.85 19.93
C GLU A 474 -21.21 -9.35 20.40
N LYS A 475 -22.22 -10.21 20.48
CA LYS A 475 -23.54 -9.84 21.04
C LYS A 475 -23.44 -9.31 22.47
N ASP A 476 -22.56 -9.91 23.25
CA ASP A 476 -22.24 -9.50 24.63
C ASP A 476 -20.87 -8.83 24.73
N GLY A 477 -20.28 -8.46 23.59
CA GLY A 477 -18.98 -7.84 23.42
C GLY A 477 -19.07 -6.35 23.05
N GLN A 478 -18.16 -5.89 22.19
CA GLN A 478 -18.04 -4.49 21.77
C GLN A 478 -18.92 -4.13 20.56
N ASN A 479 -19.73 -5.09 20.06
CA ASN A 479 -20.59 -4.94 18.87
C ASN A 479 -19.80 -4.63 17.58
N ARG A 480 -18.62 -5.22 17.44
CA ARG A 480 -17.82 -5.09 16.22
C ARG A 480 -18.47 -5.82 15.06
N PRO A 481 -18.48 -5.26 13.85
CA PRO A 481 -18.87 -6.00 12.65
C PRO A 481 -18.00 -7.23 12.44
N VAL A 482 -18.63 -8.33 11.99
CA VAL A 482 -17.95 -9.53 11.52
C VAL A 482 -18.10 -9.58 10.01
N VAL A 483 -17.00 -9.65 9.30
CA VAL A 483 -16.96 -9.51 7.84
C VAL A 483 -16.23 -10.66 7.17
N TYR A 484 -16.61 -10.93 5.92
CA TYR A 484 -15.92 -11.88 5.06
C TYR A 484 -16.15 -11.53 3.59
N GLU A 485 -15.07 -11.36 2.83
CA GLU A 485 -15.15 -10.82 1.47
C GLU A 485 -15.83 -11.80 0.49
N ARG A 486 -15.54 -13.12 0.58
CA ARG A 486 -16.17 -14.15 -0.27
C ARG A 486 -17.63 -14.46 0.11
N ALA A 487 -18.15 -13.88 1.17
CA ALA A 487 -19.57 -13.92 1.46
C ALA A 487 -20.38 -12.99 0.52
N GLU A 488 -19.73 -11.99 -0.10
CA GLU A 488 -20.37 -11.06 -1.02
C GLU A 488 -21.67 -10.49 -0.45
N GLU A 489 -22.82 -10.79 -1.06
CA GLU A 489 -24.15 -10.39 -0.59
C GLU A 489 -24.78 -11.38 0.41
N ASP A 490 -24.15 -12.53 0.68
CA ASP A 490 -24.68 -13.55 1.57
C ASP A 490 -24.78 -13.02 3.02
N TRP A 491 -25.53 -13.74 3.85
CA TRP A 491 -25.88 -13.33 5.21
C TRP A 491 -24.71 -13.35 6.21
N ASN A 492 -23.65 -14.11 5.93
CA ASN A 492 -22.53 -14.30 6.85
C ASN A 492 -21.42 -13.23 6.69
N THR A 493 -21.80 -12.02 6.43
CA THR A 493 -20.96 -10.82 6.49
C THR A 493 -21.80 -9.60 6.81
N ASP A 494 -21.29 -8.71 7.67
CA ASP A 494 -21.98 -7.47 8.04
C ASP A 494 -21.75 -6.34 7.02
N PHE A 495 -20.67 -6.43 6.21
CA PHE A 495 -20.36 -5.49 5.14
C PHE A 495 -20.38 -6.18 3.78
N LEU A 496 -20.59 -5.39 2.74
CA LEU A 496 -20.18 -5.76 1.39
C LEU A 496 -18.72 -5.31 1.19
N ASN A 497 -17.82 -6.29 1.02
CA ASN A 497 -16.38 -6.09 1.00
C ASN A 497 -15.75 -6.56 -0.32
N PRO A 498 -16.11 -6.00 -1.49
CA PRO A 498 -15.55 -6.48 -2.75
C PRO A 498 -14.07 -6.10 -2.89
N MET A 499 -13.38 -6.86 -3.74
CA MET A 499 -12.02 -6.59 -4.19
C MET A 499 -12.04 -5.94 -5.57
N TYR A 500 -11.22 -4.92 -5.76
CA TYR A 500 -10.85 -4.28 -7.03
C TYR A 500 -11.99 -3.81 -7.94
N PRO A 501 -13.11 -3.28 -7.44
CA PRO A 501 -14.14 -2.73 -8.31
C PRO A 501 -13.67 -1.41 -8.91
N GLY A 502 -14.04 -1.15 -10.18
CA GLY A 502 -13.75 0.11 -10.86
C GLY A 502 -14.71 1.24 -10.46
N THR A 503 -14.39 2.47 -10.88
CA THR A 503 -15.14 3.70 -10.57
C THR A 503 -16.63 3.61 -10.93
N GLU A 504 -16.96 3.00 -12.08
CA GLU A 504 -18.34 2.86 -12.51
C GLU A 504 -19.16 1.92 -11.58
N TRP A 505 -18.53 0.89 -11.03
CA TRP A 505 -19.18 0.04 -10.03
C TRP A 505 -19.48 0.85 -8.76
N LEU A 506 -18.50 1.63 -8.27
CA LEU A 506 -18.68 2.50 -7.10
C LEU A 506 -19.81 3.51 -7.32
N ARG A 507 -19.85 4.15 -8.49
CA ARG A 507 -20.91 5.09 -8.85
C ARG A 507 -22.29 4.41 -8.77
N ARG A 508 -22.46 3.24 -9.39
CA ARG A 508 -23.73 2.48 -9.36
C ARG A 508 -24.13 2.06 -7.95
N MET A 509 -23.17 1.58 -7.16
CA MET A 509 -23.42 1.20 -5.77
C MET A 509 -23.78 2.40 -4.90
N GLY A 510 -23.11 3.54 -5.11
CA GLY A 510 -23.43 4.79 -4.43
C GLY A 510 -24.85 5.29 -4.71
N GLU A 511 -25.31 5.13 -5.96
CA GLU A 511 -26.65 5.52 -6.39
C GLU A 511 -27.73 4.47 -6.07
N SER A 512 -27.35 3.27 -5.61
CA SER A 512 -28.26 2.18 -5.27
C SER A 512 -28.58 2.12 -3.78
N TYR A 513 -29.62 1.38 -3.42
CA TYR A 513 -29.89 0.98 -2.04
C TYR A 513 -29.00 -0.21 -1.67
N SER A 514 -28.27 -0.14 -0.60
CA SER A 514 -27.52 -1.27 -0.06
C SER A 514 -28.04 -1.70 1.30
N LEU A 515 -28.20 -3.02 1.47
CA LEU A 515 -28.56 -3.62 2.75
C LEU A 515 -27.41 -3.66 3.76
N LYS A 516 -26.17 -3.38 3.30
CA LYS A 516 -24.95 -3.43 4.09
C LYS A 516 -24.12 -2.18 3.82
N PRO A 517 -23.30 -1.72 4.79
CA PRO A 517 -22.22 -0.80 4.51
C PRO A 517 -21.26 -1.40 3.47
N ILE A 518 -20.59 -0.55 2.68
CA ILE A 518 -19.64 -0.98 1.65
C ILE A 518 -18.27 -0.44 1.99
N ALA A 519 -17.31 -1.35 2.19
CA ALA A 519 -15.91 -1.01 2.35
C ALA A 519 -15.06 -2.01 1.55
N LEU A 520 -14.20 -1.52 0.66
CA LEU A 520 -13.38 -2.39 -0.17
C LEU A 520 -12.26 -3.00 0.67
N CYS A 521 -12.23 -4.31 0.84
CA CYS A 521 -11.12 -4.94 1.57
C CYS A 521 -9.82 -4.81 0.79
N GLU A 522 -9.88 -4.76 -0.55
CA GLU A 522 -8.75 -4.49 -1.42
C GLU A 522 -9.17 -3.64 -2.61
N TYR A 523 -8.34 -2.65 -2.97
CA TYR A 523 -8.54 -1.86 -4.17
C TYR A 523 -7.24 -1.13 -4.56
N SER A 524 -7.19 -0.61 -5.79
CA SER A 524 -6.08 0.19 -6.31
C SER A 524 -4.73 -0.51 -6.10
N HIS A 525 -4.57 -1.67 -6.79
CA HIS A 525 -3.37 -2.50 -6.71
C HIS A 525 -2.12 -1.70 -7.08
N ALA A 526 -1.22 -1.50 -6.12
CA ALA A 526 -0.13 -0.53 -6.21
C ALA A 526 1.16 -1.10 -6.85
N MET A 527 1.02 -2.13 -7.70
CA MET A 527 2.14 -2.80 -8.33
C MET A 527 2.92 -1.89 -9.28
N GLY A 528 4.16 -1.55 -8.92
CA GLY A 528 5.04 -0.72 -9.71
C GLY A 528 4.46 0.68 -10.00
N ASN A 529 4.53 1.13 -11.25
CA ASN A 529 3.98 2.41 -11.68
C ASN A 529 2.45 2.32 -11.87
N SER A 530 1.69 2.62 -10.82
CA SER A 530 0.27 2.29 -10.67
C SER A 530 -0.54 3.40 -10.00
N ASN A 531 -1.70 3.07 -9.40
CA ASN A 531 -2.64 3.93 -8.68
C ASN A 531 -3.28 5.04 -9.53
N GLY A 532 -3.54 4.74 -10.81
CA GLY A 532 -4.32 5.64 -11.68
C GLY A 532 -5.79 5.72 -11.30
N SER A 533 -6.42 6.85 -11.54
CA SER A 533 -7.85 7.13 -11.33
C SER A 533 -8.34 7.05 -9.87
N LEU A 534 -7.42 7.11 -8.91
CA LEU A 534 -7.75 7.11 -7.48
C LEU A 534 -8.59 8.33 -7.08
N ASP A 535 -8.38 9.48 -7.73
CA ASP A 535 -9.17 10.69 -7.59
C ASP A 535 -10.67 10.45 -7.87
N TRP A 536 -11.01 9.75 -8.96
CA TRP A 536 -12.40 9.42 -9.34
C TRP A 536 -13.06 8.44 -8.38
N MET A 537 -12.30 7.47 -7.85
CA MET A 537 -12.81 6.55 -6.84
C MET A 537 -13.18 7.30 -5.56
N TRP A 538 -12.30 8.22 -5.10
CA TRP A 538 -12.54 8.98 -3.87
C TRP A 538 -13.62 10.05 -4.01
N GLU A 539 -13.91 10.56 -5.21
CA GLU A 539 -15.11 11.34 -5.49
C GLU A 539 -16.38 10.53 -5.12
N GLN A 540 -16.45 9.24 -5.49
CA GLN A 540 -17.60 8.39 -5.16
C GLN A 540 -17.67 8.09 -3.66
N PHE A 541 -16.55 7.76 -3.01
CA PHE A 541 -16.53 7.55 -1.57
C PHE A 541 -17.00 8.79 -0.78
N TYR A 542 -16.56 9.98 -1.15
CA TYR A 542 -17.01 11.22 -0.49
C TYR A 542 -18.46 11.59 -0.82
N ALA A 543 -18.99 11.19 -1.96
CA ALA A 543 -20.35 11.50 -2.36
C ALA A 543 -21.42 10.70 -1.59
N HIS A 544 -21.11 9.50 -1.07
CA HIS A 544 -22.09 8.59 -0.47
C HIS A 544 -21.65 8.09 0.89
N LYS A 545 -22.52 8.17 1.91
CA LYS A 545 -22.19 7.82 3.30
C LYS A 545 -21.90 6.33 3.49
N HIS A 546 -22.63 5.46 2.80
CA HIS A 546 -22.49 4.00 2.89
C HIS A 546 -21.31 3.43 2.10
N LEU A 547 -20.75 4.20 1.17
CA LEU A 547 -19.46 3.88 0.56
C LEU A 547 -18.35 4.33 1.51
N GLN A 548 -17.88 3.44 2.37
CA GLN A 548 -17.03 3.81 3.51
C GLN A 548 -15.52 3.73 3.23
N GLY A 549 -15.11 3.79 1.97
CA GLY A 549 -13.71 3.72 1.57
C GLY A 549 -13.22 2.30 1.41
N GLY A 550 -11.96 2.04 1.74
CA GLY A 550 -11.34 0.74 1.60
C GLY A 550 -9.86 0.74 1.90
N PHE A 551 -9.21 -0.39 1.59
CA PHE A 551 -7.82 -0.66 1.92
C PHE A 551 -7.02 -0.90 0.62
N ILE A 552 -6.07 -0.01 0.31
CA ILE A 552 -5.21 -0.14 -0.87
C ILE A 552 -4.36 -1.42 -0.72
N TRP A 553 -4.23 -2.19 -1.77
CA TRP A 553 -3.33 -3.33 -1.86
C TRP A 553 -2.01 -2.92 -2.52
N ASP A 554 -0.86 -2.92 -1.84
CA ASP A 554 -0.76 -2.97 -0.39
C ASP A 554 0.16 -1.84 0.13
N TRP A 555 0.73 -1.97 1.32
CA TRP A 555 1.54 -0.93 1.91
C TRP A 555 2.99 -0.95 1.42
N VAL A 556 3.64 -2.11 1.39
CA VAL A 556 5.08 -2.22 1.14
C VAL A 556 5.42 -3.26 0.08
N ASP A 557 6.26 -2.90 -0.88
CA ASP A 557 6.85 -3.88 -1.79
C ASP A 557 7.59 -4.96 -1.00
N GLN A 558 7.25 -6.22 -1.22
CA GLN A 558 7.84 -7.34 -0.49
C GLN A 558 9.15 -7.85 -1.14
N GLY A 559 10.02 -6.94 -1.61
CA GLY A 559 11.34 -7.30 -2.11
C GLY A 559 12.26 -7.78 -1.00
N LEU A 560 13.02 -8.86 -1.24
CA LEU A 560 14.07 -9.32 -0.34
C LEU A 560 15.43 -8.76 -0.78
N TYR A 561 16.31 -8.44 0.16
CA TYR A 561 17.61 -7.86 -0.17
C TYR A 561 18.66 -8.92 -0.47
N ASP A 562 19.31 -8.78 -1.61
CA ASP A 562 20.50 -9.53 -2.03
C ASP A 562 21.67 -8.57 -2.24
N ALA A 563 22.88 -8.95 -1.77
CA ALA A 563 24.03 -8.06 -1.80
C ALA A 563 24.54 -7.73 -3.23
N GLU A 564 24.27 -8.59 -4.22
CA GLU A 564 24.72 -8.44 -5.59
C GLU A 564 23.66 -7.78 -6.48
N ARG A 565 22.38 -8.15 -6.27
CA ARG A 565 21.24 -7.73 -7.11
C ARG A 565 20.46 -6.55 -6.54
N GLY A 566 20.62 -6.24 -5.25
CA GLY A 566 19.77 -5.30 -4.53
C GLY A 566 18.45 -5.95 -4.12
N TRP A 567 17.31 -5.33 -4.41
CA TRP A 567 16.01 -5.94 -4.14
C TRP A 567 15.69 -7.02 -5.17
N THR A 568 15.29 -8.16 -4.67
CA THR A 568 14.91 -9.35 -5.42
C THR A 568 13.44 -9.66 -5.21
N TYR A 569 12.88 -10.51 -6.07
CA TYR A 569 11.47 -10.88 -6.02
C TYR A 569 11.27 -12.34 -6.43
N GLY A 570 10.04 -12.82 -6.55
CA GLY A 570 9.75 -14.21 -6.92
C GLY A 570 10.45 -14.65 -8.19
N GLY A 571 10.99 -15.88 -8.19
CA GLY A 571 11.78 -16.44 -9.29
C GLY A 571 13.30 -16.24 -9.15
N ASP A 572 13.75 -15.42 -8.21
CA ASP A 572 15.18 -15.21 -7.98
C ASP A 572 15.86 -16.33 -7.18
N TYR A 573 15.07 -17.15 -6.53
CA TYR A 573 15.51 -18.20 -5.61
C TYR A 573 15.05 -19.58 -6.09
N GLY A 574 15.96 -20.38 -6.64
CA GLY A 574 15.68 -21.76 -7.11
C GLY A 574 15.11 -21.82 -8.53
N GLU A 575 15.90 -22.37 -9.45
CA GLU A 575 15.62 -22.46 -10.89
C GLU A 575 14.26 -23.09 -11.26
N ASN A 576 13.75 -23.99 -10.40
CA ASN A 576 12.51 -24.75 -10.65
C ASN A 576 11.48 -24.53 -9.53
N ALA A 577 11.67 -23.53 -8.68
CA ALA A 577 10.70 -23.20 -7.66
C ALA A 577 9.47 -22.53 -8.28
N PRO A 578 8.26 -22.79 -7.77
CA PRO A 578 7.07 -22.05 -8.17
C PRO A 578 7.26 -20.53 -7.97
N SER A 579 6.77 -19.71 -8.90
CA SER A 579 6.96 -18.28 -8.81
C SER A 579 5.91 -17.49 -9.59
N ASP A 580 5.40 -16.42 -8.97
CA ASP A 580 4.59 -15.38 -9.61
C ASP A 580 5.39 -14.07 -9.82
N ALA A 581 6.72 -14.21 -9.97
CA ALA A 581 7.66 -13.13 -10.28
C ALA A 581 7.53 -11.93 -9.32
N ASN A 582 7.51 -10.70 -9.83
CA ASN A 582 7.42 -9.49 -9.01
C ASN A 582 5.99 -9.15 -8.56
N PHE A 583 5.06 -10.09 -8.56
CA PHE A 583 3.70 -9.83 -8.08
C PHE A 583 3.66 -9.48 -6.58
N CYS A 584 4.70 -9.85 -5.82
CA CYS A 584 4.93 -9.41 -4.43
C CYS A 584 5.34 -7.93 -4.26
N CYS A 585 5.63 -7.21 -5.36
CA CYS A 585 6.05 -5.82 -5.33
C CYS A 585 4.89 -4.91 -5.72
N ASN A 586 3.94 -4.74 -4.82
CA ASN A 586 2.67 -4.05 -5.02
C ASN A 586 2.37 -3.02 -3.93
N GLY A 587 3.42 -2.47 -3.29
CA GLY A 587 3.36 -1.51 -2.21
C GLY A 587 3.21 -0.05 -2.63
N LEU A 588 2.71 0.78 -1.71
CA LEU A 588 2.77 2.25 -1.80
C LEU A 588 4.16 2.81 -1.45
N VAL A 589 4.98 2.00 -0.80
CA VAL A 589 6.38 2.29 -0.50
C VAL A 589 7.26 1.12 -0.94
N ASN A 590 8.52 1.42 -1.27
CA ASN A 590 9.48 0.40 -1.63
C ASN A 590 9.92 -0.44 -0.41
N PRO A 591 10.71 -1.52 -0.55
CA PRO A 591 11.11 -2.36 0.57
C PRO A 591 11.84 -1.60 1.70
N ASP A 592 12.55 -0.51 1.39
CA ASP A 592 13.25 0.35 2.35
C ASP A 592 12.39 1.53 2.86
N ARG A 593 11.08 1.54 2.55
CA ARG A 593 10.07 2.53 2.96
C ARG A 593 10.19 3.88 2.26
N ASP A 594 10.91 3.99 1.14
CA ASP A 594 10.83 5.20 0.32
C ASP A 594 9.48 5.25 -0.42
N PRO A 595 8.74 6.39 -0.35
CA PRO A 595 7.43 6.50 -0.96
C PRO A 595 7.43 6.39 -2.49
N HIS A 596 6.59 5.54 -3.06
CA HIS A 596 6.28 5.52 -4.49
C HIS A 596 5.53 6.80 -4.91
N PRO A 597 5.53 7.18 -6.19
CA PRO A 597 4.68 8.26 -6.69
C PRO A 597 3.19 8.06 -6.37
N GLY A 598 2.70 6.81 -6.36
CA GLY A 598 1.35 6.43 -5.93
C GLY A 598 1.01 6.79 -4.48
N TYR A 599 1.99 6.81 -3.59
CA TYR A 599 1.84 7.26 -2.21
C TYR A 599 1.39 8.73 -2.14
N TYR A 600 1.96 9.61 -2.95
CA TYR A 600 1.59 11.02 -2.96
C TYR A 600 0.19 11.24 -3.53
N GLU A 601 -0.23 10.46 -4.52
CA GLU A 601 -1.60 10.46 -5.04
C GLU A 601 -2.58 9.98 -3.96
N THR A 602 -2.26 8.91 -3.23
CA THR A 602 -3.01 8.42 -2.07
C THR A 602 -3.13 9.50 -0.99
N LYS A 603 -2.02 10.17 -0.66
CA LYS A 603 -2.01 11.29 0.31
C LYS A 603 -2.98 12.38 -0.07
N HIS A 604 -3.06 12.74 -1.36
CA HIS A 604 -3.97 13.75 -1.86
C HIS A 604 -5.43 13.27 -1.82
N ALA A 605 -5.71 12.05 -2.30
CA ALA A 605 -7.06 11.47 -2.27
C ALA A 605 -7.60 11.34 -0.84
N TYR A 606 -6.71 11.03 0.12
CA TYR A 606 -7.03 10.85 1.54
C TYR A 606 -7.05 12.13 2.36
N GLN A 607 -6.69 13.29 1.79
CA GLN A 607 -6.61 14.54 2.56
C GLN A 607 -7.91 14.89 3.29
N ASN A 608 -7.77 15.33 4.54
CA ASN A 608 -8.90 15.66 5.43
C ASN A 608 -9.43 17.08 5.25
N VAL A 609 -8.74 17.91 4.49
CA VAL A 609 -9.13 19.28 4.20
C VAL A 609 -9.06 19.50 2.70
N SER A 610 -10.12 20.02 2.11
CA SER A 610 -10.12 20.42 0.69
C SER A 610 -10.46 21.88 0.53
N ILE A 611 -9.80 22.56 -0.41
CA ILE A 611 -10.05 23.96 -0.74
C ILE A 611 -10.39 24.04 -2.23
N THR A 612 -11.65 24.35 -2.52
CA THR A 612 -12.16 24.38 -3.89
C THR A 612 -12.56 25.80 -4.30
N PRO A 613 -12.45 26.16 -5.59
CA PRO A 613 -12.85 27.47 -6.07
C PRO A 613 -14.39 27.59 -6.13
N VAL A 614 -14.92 28.72 -5.61
CA VAL A 614 -16.32 29.14 -5.80
C VAL A 614 -16.36 30.24 -6.85
N ASP A 615 -15.52 31.26 -6.69
CA ASP A 615 -15.26 32.32 -7.68
C ASP A 615 -13.77 32.69 -7.59
N ALA A 616 -12.94 31.86 -8.23
CA ALA A 616 -11.49 32.01 -8.18
C ALA A 616 -11.03 33.38 -8.70
N ALA A 617 -11.72 33.95 -9.71
CA ALA A 617 -11.38 35.22 -10.31
C ALA A 617 -11.52 36.39 -9.32
N ASN A 618 -12.46 36.33 -8.39
CA ASN A 618 -12.67 37.25 -7.30
C ASN A 618 -12.04 36.80 -5.97
N GLY A 619 -11.38 35.67 -5.95
CA GLY A 619 -10.69 35.14 -4.77
C GLY A 619 -11.61 34.49 -3.76
N VAL A 620 -12.76 33.98 -4.16
CA VAL A 620 -13.72 33.29 -3.29
C VAL A 620 -13.51 31.77 -3.41
N PHE A 621 -13.28 31.16 -2.26
CA PHE A 621 -13.03 29.72 -2.14
C PHE A 621 -13.89 29.12 -1.04
N GLN A 622 -14.09 27.81 -1.08
CA GLN A 622 -14.69 27.04 -0.02
C GLN A 622 -13.62 26.11 0.58
N ILE A 623 -13.47 26.15 1.90
CA ILE A 623 -12.75 25.12 2.66
C ILE A 623 -13.79 24.15 3.21
N PHE A 624 -13.51 22.85 3.08
CA PHE A 624 -14.34 21.78 3.63
C PHE A 624 -13.52 20.90 4.56
N ASN A 625 -14.02 20.67 5.76
CA ASN A 625 -13.43 19.83 6.77
C ASN A 625 -14.00 18.40 6.66
N ARG A 626 -13.19 17.45 6.21
CA ARG A 626 -13.56 16.03 6.06
C ARG A 626 -13.30 15.20 7.33
N HIS A 627 -12.77 15.81 8.39
CA HIS A 627 -12.69 15.15 9.69
C HIS A 627 -14.09 14.88 10.24
N TYR A 628 -14.20 13.86 11.10
CA TYR A 628 -15.46 13.48 11.74
C TYR A 628 -15.56 13.99 13.18
N PHE A 629 -14.43 14.19 13.86
CA PHE A 629 -14.37 14.52 15.27
C PHE A 629 -13.54 15.78 15.56
N THR A 630 -12.77 16.26 14.62
CA THR A 630 -11.78 17.31 14.81
C THR A 630 -12.10 18.54 13.96
N ASP A 631 -12.14 19.74 14.58
CA ASP A 631 -12.23 21.00 13.86
C ASP A 631 -10.87 21.41 13.25
N LEU A 632 -10.86 22.48 12.45
CA LEU A 632 -9.66 22.94 11.77
C LEU A 632 -8.74 23.83 12.62
N SER A 633 -8.99 24.03 13.93
CA SER A 633 -8.18 24.90 14.77
C SER A 633 -6.73 24.40 14.94
N GLN A 634 -6.50 23.11 14.79
CA GLN A 634 -5.17 22.49 14.86
C GLN A 634 -4.36 22.56 13.56
N TYR A 635 -4.92 23.22 12.52
CA TYR A 635 -4.26 23.39 11.23
C TYR A 635 -4.00 24.88 10.91
N SER A 636 -3.05 25.11 10.01
CA SER A 636 -2.69 26.41 9.48
C SER A 636 -2.72 26.34 7.96
N VAL A 637 -3.51 27.21 7.34
CA VAL A 637 -3.57 27.30 5.88
C VAL A 637 -2.66 28.42 5.41
N LYS A 638 -1.72 28.10 4.52
CA LYS A 638 -0.90 29.08 3.78
C LYS A 638 -1.44 29.15 2.35
N TYR A 639 -1.36 30.35 1.74
CA TYR A 639 -1.67 30.52 0.32
C TYR A 639 -0.78 31.58 -0.33
N TRP A 640 -0.56 31.42 -1.62
CA TRP A 640 0.15 32.38 -2.47
C TRP A 640 -0.33 32.28 -3.90
N VAL A 641 -0.01 33.32 -4.71
CA VAL A 641 -0.36 33.35 -6.13
C VAL A 641 0.92 33.35 -6.94
N GLU A 642 0.95 32.60 -8.01
CA GLU A 642 1.99 32.59 -9.03
C GLU A 642 1.45 33.13 -10.34
N ARG A 643 2.36 33.66 -11.16
CA ARG A 643 2.11 34.01 -12.55
C ARG A 643 3.14 33.29 -13.43
N ASP A 644 2.67 32.53 -14.38
CA ASP A 644 3.50 31.70 -15.26
C ASP A 644 4.51 30.86 -14.47
N GLY A 645 4.05 30.20 -13.41
CA GLY A 645 4.83 29.36 -12.51
C GLY A 645 5.84 30.10 -11.63
N LYS A 646 5.71 31.41 -11.48
CA LYS A 646 6.61 32.22 -10.63
C LYS A 646 5.82 33.11 -9.69
N ARG A 647 6.23 33.12 -8.44
CA ARG A 647 5.80 34.10 -7.46
C ARG A 647 6.71 35.32 -7.53
N PRO A 648 6.24 36.51 -7.95
CA PRO A 648 7.00 37.75 -7.83
C PRO A 648 7.37 37.99 -6.36
N PHE A 649 8.58 38.48 -6.08
CA PHE A 649 9.09 38.62 -4.71
C PHE A 649 8.24 39.55 -3.82
N TRP A 650 7.48 40.47 -4.40
CA TRP A 650 6.56 41.34 -3.68
C TRP A 650 5.16 40.73 -3.46
N TRP A 651 4.90 39.52 -3.94
CA TRP A 651 3.68 38.78 -3.61
C TRP A 651 3.92 37.87 -2.41
N PHE A 652 3.27 38.21 -1.31
CA PHE A 652 3.55 37.52 -0.05
C PHE A 652 2.80 36.22 0.06
N VAL A 653 3.42 35.25 0.71
CA VAL A 653 2.72 34.08 1.27
C VAL A 653 1.91 34.59 2.45
N ARG A 654 0.64 34.23 2.47
CA ARG A 654 -0.30 34.61 3.52
C ARG A 654 -0.73 33.38 4.31
N LYS A 655 -1.14 33.61 5.55
CA LYS A 655 -1.68 32.57 6.43
C LYS A 655 -3.12 32.91 6.81
N LYS A 656 -3.93 31.89 6.95
CA LYS A 656 -5.29 31.96 7.47
C LYS A 656 -5.53 30.80 8.43
N LYS A 657 -6.30 31.02 9.48
CA LYS A 657 -6.73 29.99 10.44
C LYS A 657 -8.23 29.79 10.29
N PHE A 658 -8.68 28.57 10.51
CA PHE A 658 -10.08 28.19 10.45
C PHE A 658 -10.45 27.44 11.72
N GLN A 659 -11.74 27.43 12.06
CA GLN A 659 -12.34 26.65 13.13
C GLN A 659 -13.54 25.87 12.58
N THR A 660 -13.53 25.61 11.28
CA THR A 660 -14.58 24.89 10.57
C THR A 660 -14.86 23.55 11.27
N ALA A 661 -16.10 23.35 11.67
CA ALA A 661 -16.51 22.14 12.37
C ALA A 661 -16.39 20.88 11.49
N PRO A 662 -16.30 19.68 12.09
CA PRO A 662 -16.27 18.42 11.35
C PRO A 662 -17.42 18.29 10.34
N GLN A 663 -17.15 17.73 9.18
CA GLN A 663 -18.11 17.47 8.09
C GLN A 663 -18.88 18.72 7.63
N THR A 664 -18.28 19.90 7.80
CA THR A 664 -18.85 21.16 7.32
C THR A 664 -17.89 21.93 6.42
N GLY A 665 -18.42 22.90 5.69
CA GLY A 665 -17.64 23.77 4.84
C GLY A 665 -18.01 25.24 5.08
N GLU A 666 -17.04 26.14 4.86
CA GLU A 666 -17.27 27.57 4.88
C GLU A 666 -16.61 28.25 3.69
N GLN A 667 -17.29 29.29 3.16
CA GLN A 667 -16.71 30.14 2.11
C GLN A 667 -15.82 31.20 2.74
N PHE A 668 -14.72 31.49 2.06
CA PHE A 668 -13.81 32.54 2.49
C PHE A 668 -13.22 33.29 1.28
N THR A 669 -12.79 34.51 1.54
CA THR A 669 -12.15 35.34 0.51
C THR A 669 -10.66 35.47 0.80
N VAL A 670 -9.85 35.32 -0.24
CA VAL A 670 -8.42 35.62 -0.22
C VAL A 670 -8.11 36.95 -0.93
N ARG A 671 -7.10 37.64 -0.45
CA ARG A 671 -6.64 38.85 -1.12
C ARG A 671 -5.75 38.50 -2.30
N LEU A 672 -6.27 38.67 -3.52
CA LEU A 672 -5.52 38.49 -4.75
C LEU A 672 -4.60 39.69 -5.04
N PRO A 673 -3.44 39.48 -5.67
CA PRO A 673 -2.58 40.55 -6.17
C PRO A 673 -3.23 41.21 -7.40
N LYS A 674 -2.76 42.44 -7.75
CA LYS A 674 -3.22 43.12 -8.98
C LYS A 674 -2.64 42.39 -10.21
N MET A 675 -3.50 41.69 -10.96
CA MET A 675 -3.14 40.90 -12.15
C MET A 675 -3.19 41.72 -13.43
N LYS A 676 -2.28 42.74 -13.56
CA LYS A 676 -2.26 43.67 -14.69
C LYS A 676 -1.54 43.13 -15.94
N LYS A 677 -0.61 42.26 -15.80
CA LYS A 677 0.19 41.68 -16.91
C LYS A 677 -0.50 40.47 -17.48
N PRO A 678 -0.40 40.19 -18.80
CA PRO A 678 -0.81 38.91 -19.36
C PRO A 678 -0.04 37.77 -18.71
N GLY A 679 -0.68 36.60 -18.61
CA GLY A 679 -0.10 35.39 -18.04
C GLY A 679 -1.16 34.47 -17.47
N GLU A 680 -0.71 33.29 -17.07
CA GLU A 680 -1.48 32.32 -16.31
C GLU A 680 -1.29 32.58 -14.81
N TYR A 681 -2.38 32.81 -14.10
CA TYR A 681 -2.36 33.08 -12.65
C TYR A 681 -3.00 31.93 -11.92
N ARG A 682 -2.25 31.29 -11.01
CA ARG A 682 -2.71 30.21 -10.14
C ARG A 682 -2.53 30.58 -8.68
N ILE A 683 -3.44 30.13 -7.84
CA ILE A 683 -3.33 30.19 -6.39
C ILE A 683 -3.09 28.80 -5.85
N PHE A 684 -2.25 28.73 -4.84
CA PHE A 684 -1.85 27.51 -4.16
C PHE A 684 -2.24 27.62 -2.70
N PHE A 685 -2.67 26.48 -2.14
CA PHE A 685 -3.00 26.34 -0.73
C PHE A 685 -2.20 25.17 -0.14
N GLU A 686 -1.60 25.40 1.02
CA GLU A 686 -1.00 24.35 1.86
C GLU A 686 -1.67 24.33 3.22
N VAL A 687 -2.16 23.19 3.63
CA VAL A 687 -2.70 22.93 4.97
C VAL A 687 -1.67 22.17 5.76
N SER A 688 -1.19 22.74 6.86
CA SER A 688 -0.16 22.16 7.70
C SER A 688 -0.58 22.07 9.15
N ALA A 689 0.00 21.12 9.90
CA ALA A 689 -0.18 21.02 11.34
C ALA A 689 0.25 22.31 12.04
N ALA A 690 -0.62 22.91 12.86
CA ALA A 690 -0.31 24.13 13.62
C ALA A 690 0.41 23.85 14.96
N LYS A 691 0.39 22.60 15.40
CA LYS A 691 1.06 22.04 16.60
C LYS A 691 1.52 20.62 16.28
N ASP A 692 2.30 20.03 17.16
CA ASP A 692 2.64 18.62 17.06
C ASP A 692 1.38 17.76 17.28
N LEU A 693 1.22 16.75 16.43
CA LEU A 693 0.19 15.72 16.48
C LEU A 693 0.90 14.35 16.57
N PRO A 694 0.22 13.27 16.94
CA PRO A 694 0.86 11.94 16.98
C PRO A 694 1.60 11.61 15.67
N LEU A 695 2.92 11.41 15.76
CA LEU A 695 3.86 11.17 14.65
C LEU A 695 3.95 12.28 13.59
N ILE A 696 3.29 13.41 13.77
CA ILE A 696 3.26 14.54 12.83
C ILE A 696 3.80 15.79 13.51
N GLU A 697 4.92 16.29 13.04
CA GLU A 697 5.54 17.49 13.54
C GLU A 697 4.80 18.75 13.09
N LYS A 698 4.82 19.79 13.93
CA LYS A 698 4.30 21.09 13.57
C LYS A 698 4.91 21.62 12.26
N GLY A 699 4.05 22.06 11.35
CA GLY A 699 4.46 22.57 10.04
C GLY A 699 4.45 21.53 8.93
N THR A 700 4.28 20.24 9.24
CA THR A 700 4.11 19.19 8.23
C THR A 700 2.88 19.46 7.38
N ILE A 701 3.04 19.42 6.05
CA ILE A 701 1.96 19.62 5.07
C ILE A 701 1.17 18.31 4.93
N LEU A 702 -0.14 18.41 5.18
CA LEU A 702 -1.07 17.28 5.15
C LEU A 702 -2.08 17.36 4.01
N ALA A 703 -2.35 18.56 3.49
CA ALA A 703 -3.21 18.73 2.33
C ALA A 703 -2.73 19.89 1.47
N CYS A 704 -2.95 19.79 0.17
CA CYS A 704 -2.59 20.80 -0.81
C CYS A 704 -3.66 20.89 -1.90
N ASP A 705 -3.97 22.12 -2.33
CA ASP A 705 -4.89 22.37 -3.44
C ASP A 705 -4.40 23.53 -4.29
N GLU A 706 -4.74 23.54 -5.59
CA GLU A 706 -4.49 24.67 -6.49
C GLU A 706 -5.73 25.06 -7.27
N ALA A 707 -5.79 26.31 -7.72
CA ALA A 707 -6.83 26.74 -8.64
C ALA A 707 -6.32 27.77 -9.64
N LEU A 708 -6.83 27.68 -10.86
CA LEU A 708 -6.62 28.68 -11.89
C LEU A 708 -7.47 29.90 -11.58
N ILE A 709 -6.86 31.09 -11.41
CA ILE A 709 -7.55 32.34 -11.18
C ILE A 709 -7.87 33.03 -12.51
N LYS A 710 -6.86 33.07 -13.40
CA LYS A 710 -6.97 33.83 -14.66
C LYS A 710 -5.92 33.31 -15.65
N ASN A 711 -6.32 33.15 -16.90
CA ASN A 711 -5.38 32.92 -17.99
C ASN A 711 -5.62 33.94 -19.10
N THR A 712 -4.64 34.83 -19.27
CA THR A 712 -4.61 35.86 -20.33
C THR A 712 -3.29 35.81 -21.09
N SER A 713 -2.68 34.60 -21.14
CA SER A 713 -1.46 34.39 -21.91
C SER A 713 -1.73 34.64 -23.39
N ALA A 714 -1.18 35.73 -23.91
CA ALA A 714 -1.17 35.99 -25.34
C ALA A 714 0.25 35.81 -25.83
N ARG A 715 0.48 34.87 -26.71
CA ARG A 715 1.77 34.69 -27.37
C ARG A 715 1.89 35.62 -28.56
N LYS A 716 3.03 36.27 -28.68
CA LYS A 716 3.36 37.06 -29.87
C LYS A 716 4.07 36.12 -30.83
N VAL A 717 3.50 35.90 -31.99
CA VAL A 717 4.15 35.19 -33.10
C VAL A 717 5.34 36.02 -33.57
N ARG A 718 6.54 35.41 -33.51
CA ARG A 718 7.74 36.02 -34.06
C ARG A 718 7.97 35.49 -35.46
N LYS A 719 8.03 36.38 -36.44
CA LYS A 719 8.43 36.00 -37.80
C LYS A 719 9.95 35.88 -37.86
N ALA A 720 10.47 34.69 -38.16
CA ALA A 720 11.87 34.46 -38.42
C ALA A 720 12.29 35.26 -39.66
N LYS A 721 13.47 35.93 -39.57
CA LYS A 721 14.06 36.68 -40.69
C LYS A 721 15.21 35.87 -41.30
N GLY A 722 15.25 35.75 -42.59
CA GLY A 722 16.29 35.04 -43.33
C GLY A 722 15.67 34.14 -44.38
N ASN A 723 16.48 33.31 -44.96
CA ASN A 723 16.08 32.39 -46.03
C ASN A 723 16.82 31.06 -45.85
N LEU A 724 16.10 29.98 -46.02
CA LEU A 724 16.64 28.63 -46.09
C LEU A 724 16.66 28.15 -47.52
N GLU A 725 17.65 27.34 -47.86
CA GLU A 725 17.75 26.57 -49.07
C GLU A 725 17.81 25.10 -48.71
N PHE A 726 17.32 24.24 -49.61
CA PHE A 726 17.44 22.80 -49.39
C PHE A 726 17.88 22.06 -50.64
N THR A 727 18.55 20.95 -50.40
CA THR A 727 18.88 19.94 -51.44
C THR A 727 18.11 18.68 -51.13
N ASN A 728 17.30 18.21 -52.09
CA ASN A 728 16.54 17.00 -51.97
C ASN A 728 17.26 15.85 -52.70
N GLY A 729 18.12 15.13 -51.93
CA GLY A 729 18.83 13.94 -52.45
C GLY A 729 17.98 12.68 -52.37
N ASP A 730 18.55 11.55 -52.79
CA ASP A 730 17.83 10.25 -52.84
C ASP A 730 17.56 9.73 -51.42
N THR A 731 18.54 9.84 -50.52
CA THR A 731 18.47 9.27 -49.16
C THR A 731 18.24 10.33 -48.06
N GLN A 732 18.52 11.61 -48.36
CA GLN A 732 18.41 12.69 -47.36
C GLN A 732 18.01 14.03 -47.96
N ILE A 733 17.36 14.85 -47.13
CA ILE A 733 17.10 16.27 -47.41
C ILE A 733 18.06 17.06 -46.51
N VAL A 734 18.87 17.96 -47.11
CA VAL A 734 19.77 18.84 -46.40
C VAL A 734 19.27 20.29 -46.53
N VAL A 735 18.94 20.92 -45.39
CA VAL A 735 18.48 22.31 -45.34
C VAL A 735 19.58 23.19 -44.75
N ARG A 736 19.90 24.28 -45.43
CA ARG A 736 20.99 25.19 -45.00
C ARG A 736 20.50 26.63 -44.93
N GLY A 737 20.94 27.35 -43.95
CA GLY A 737 20.83 28.79 -43.78
C GLY A 737 22.17 29.41 -43.33
N ALA A 738 22.18 30.72 -43.09
CA ALA A 738 23.41 31.42 -42.73
C ALA A 738 24.09 30.87 -41.43
N LYS A 739 23.33 30.25 -40.54
CA LYS A 739 23.79 29.79 -39.22
C LYS A 739 23.24 28.41 -38.86
N VAL A 740 22.49 27.78 -39.74
CA VAL A 740 21.78 26.55 -39.43
C VAL A 740 21.97 25.51 -40.52
N GLU A 741 22.04 24.27 -40.11
CA GLU A 741 22.05 23.11 -40.98
C GLU A 741 21.16 22.02 -40.40
N PHE A 742 20.21 21.48 -41.18
CA PHE A 742 19.36 20.35 -40.80
C PHE A 742 19.61 19.23 -41.83
N VAL A 743 19.69 18.01 -41.34
CA VAL A 743 19.74 16.80 -42.16
C VAL A 743 18.54 15.93 -41.80
N PHE A 744 17.73 15.63 -42.79
CA PHE A 744 16.57 14.78 -42.63
C PHE A 744 16.79 13.45 -43.37
N ASP A 745 16.63 12.32 -42.69
CA ASP A 745 16.75 10.98 -43.28
C ASP A 745 15.41 10.59 -43.90
N LYS A 746 15.38 10.41 -45.22
CA LYS A 746 14.20 10.05 -46.00
C LYS A 746 13.82 8.57 -45.85
N ALA A 747 14.83 7.71 -45.65
CA ALA A 747 14.61 6.28 -45.56
C ALA A 747 13.86 5.87 -44.26
N HIS A 748 14.12 6.65 -43.21
CA HIS A 748 13.55 6.39 -41.87
C HIS A 748 12.56 7.48 -41.38
N GLY A 749 12.43 8.59 -42.13
CA GLY A 749 11.44 9.61 -41.83
C GLY A 749 11.68 10.49 -40.64
N PHE A 750 12.95 10.76 -40.24
CA PHE A 750 13.23 11.54 -39.07
C PHE A 750 14.36 12.57 -39.27
N MET A 751 14.44 13.59 -38.40
CA MET A 751 15.47 14.61 -38.30
C MET A 751 16.76 13.98 -37.75
N LYS A 752 17.79 13.76 -38.61
CA LYS A 752 19.04 13.11 -38.22
C LYS A 752 20.01 14.06 -37.52
N SER A 753 20.16 15.29 -38.04
CA SER A 753 21.12 16.27 -37.48
C SER A 753 20.53 17.67 -37.53
N TRP A 754 20.78 18.42 -36.49
CA TRP A 754 20.33 19.79 -36.34
C TRP A 754 21.40 20.65 -35.70
N LYS A 755 22.04 21.48 -36.53
CA LYS A 755 23.15 22.38 -36.11
C LYS A 755 22.75 23.83 -36.14
N VAL A 756 23.14 24.55 -35.10
CA VAL A 756 23.01 26.00 -35.03
C VAL A 756 24.35 26.60 -34.67
N LYS A 757 24.87 27.45 -35.54
CA LYS A 757 26.24 28.05 -35.42
C LYS A 757 27.34 26.99 -35.28
N GLY A 758 27.20 25.87 -35.95
CA GLY A 758 28.14 24.75 -35.96
C GLY A 758 28.05 23.79 -34.76
N VAL A 759 27.11 24.02 -33.82
CA VAL A 759 26.88 23.18 -32.65
C VAL A 759 25.68 22.30 -32.90
N ASP A 760 25.78 20.98 -32.69
CA ASP A 760 24.64 20.06 -32.67
C ASP A 760 23.78 20.35 -31.45
N LEU A 761 22.47 20.47 -31.63
CA LEU A 761 21.50 20.71 -30.53
C LEU A 761 20.93 19.42 -29.94
N VAL A 762 21.04 18.34 -30.68
CA VAL A 762 20.70 16.97 -30.29
C VAL A 762 21.80 16.04 -30.78
N ASP A 763 21.91 14.86 -30.21
CA ASP A 763 22.87 13.85 -30.65
C ASP A 763 22.57 13.42 -32.11
N PRO A 764 23.51 13.67 -33.07
CA PRO A 764 23.25 13.31 -34.46
C PRO A 764 23.32 11.81 -34.74
N SER A 765 23.80 11.00 -33.82
CA SER A 765 23.78 9.55 -33.93
C SER A 765 22.37 8.99 -33.75
N PHE A 766 21.55 9.69 -32.97
CA PHE A 766 20.15 9.32 -32.70
C PHE A 766 19.16 10.18 -33.49
N GLY A 767 19.29 11.50 -33.44
CA GLY A 767 18.37 12.46 -34.09
C GLY A 767 17.10 12.71 -33.29
N ILE A 768 16.05 13.24 -33.98
CA ILE A 768 14.69 13.44 -33.40
C ILE A 768 13.75 12.49 -34.14
N ARG A 769 13.20 11.52 -33.41
CA ARG A 769 12.41 10.41 -33.96
C ARG A 769 10.98 10.43 -33.42
N PRO A 770 9.96 10.02 -34.21
CA PRO A 770 8.65 9.72 -33.69
C PRO A 770 8.72 8.57 -32.67
N ASN A 771 7.84 8.59 -31.68
CA ASN A 771 7.76 7.59 -30.63
C ASN A 771 6.30 7.31 -30.26
N PHE A 772 5.89 6.05 -30.37
CA PHE A 772 4.54 5.59 -30.07
C PHE A 772 4.53 4.51 -28.97
N TRP A 773 5.69 4.25 -28.38
CA TRP A 773 5.92 3.20 -27.41
C TRP A 773 6.43 3.75 -26.08
N ARG A 774 6.05 3.12 -24.98
CA ARG A 774 6.65 3.27 -23.65
C ARG A 774 7.20 1.94 -23.18
N ALA A 775 8.17 1.95 -22.28
CA ALA A 775 8.55 0.76 -21.55
C ALA A 775 7.32 0.24 -20.79
N PRO A 776 6.89 -1.03 -20.99
CA PRO A 776 5.68 -1.52 -20.37
C PRO A 776 5.78 -1.51 -18.84
N ILE A 777 4.74 -0.99 -18.18
CA ILE A 777 4.56 -1.08 -16.74
C ILE A 777 3.92 -2.43 -16.37
N ASP A 778 3.91 -2.77 -15.08
CA ASP A 778 3.35 -4.04 -14.62
C ASP A 778 1.86 -4.19 -15.00
N ASN A 779 1.07 -3.14 -14.93
CA ASN A 779 -0.32 -3.12 -15.37
C ASN A 779 -0.47 -3.36 -16.88
N ASP A 780 0.47 -2.87 -17.69
CA ASP A 780 0.49 -3.15 -19.15
C ASP A 780 0.69 -4.64 -19.42
N TYR A 781 1.60 -5.29 -18.68
CA TYR A 781 1.77 -6.75 -18.79
C TYR A 781 0.53 -7.50 -18.32
N GLY A 782 -0.04 -7.11 -17.20
CA GLY A 782 -1.22 -7.75 -16.63
C GLY A 782 -2.43 -7.74 -17.56
N ASN A 783 -2.60 -6.68 -18.34
CA ASN A 783 -3.68 -6.57 -19.32
C ASN A 783 -3.27 -6.92 -20.76
N ASN A 784 -2.07 -7.47 -20.96
CA ASN A 784 -1.50 -7.89 -22.24
C ASN A 784 -1.36 -6.74 -23.28
N ALA A 785 -1.17 -5.50 -22.82
CA ALA A 785 -0.99 -4.35 -23.69
C ALA A 785 0.25 -4.45 -24.59
N PRO A 786 1.44 -4.92 -24.14
CA PRO A 786 2.60 -5.00 -25.02
C PRO A 786 2.38 -5.84 -26.27
N VAL A 787 1.70 -6.98 -26.16
CA VAL A 787 1.37 -7.85 -27.30
C VAL A 787 0.31 -7.19 -28.20
N ARG A 788 -0.73 -6.61 -27.58
CA ARG A 788 -1.84 -5.97 -28.29
C ARG A 788 -1.40 -4.71 -29.05
N THR A 789 -0.41 -3.98 -28.57
CA THR A 789 0.08 -2.72 -29.13
C THR A 789 1.46 -2.84 -29.80
N ALA A 790 1.99 -4.05 -29.98
CA ALA A 790 3.31 -4.33 -30.52
C ALA A 790 3.62 -3.58 -31.83
N GLN A 791 2.61 -3.30 -32.65
CA GLN A 791 2.73 -2.54 -33.90
C GLN A 791 3.26 -1.10 -33.69
N PHE A 792 3.19 -0.55 -32.49
CA PHE A 792 3.68 0.79 -32.16
C PHE A 792 5.11 0.81 -31.62
N LYS A 793 5.72 -0.35 -31.37
CA LYS A 793 7.07 -0.44 -30.81
C LYS A 793 8.14 0.08 -31.77
N GLU A 794 7.99 -0.25 -33.04
CA GLU A 794 8.90 0.20 -34.09
C GLU A 794 8.13 1.12 -35.06
N PRO A 795 8.50 2.39 -35.21
CA PRO A 795 7.98 3.24 -36.27
C PRO A 795 8.29 2.59 -37.61
N GLY A 796 7.28 2.44 -38.46
CA GLY A 796 7.44 1.91 -39.78
C GLY A 796 8.32 2.80 -40.68
N LYS A 797 8.59 2.33 -41.90
CA LYS A 797 9.19 3.21 -42.90
C LYS A 797 8.12 4.17 -43.42
N PRO A 798 8.46 5.45 -43.68
CA PRO A 798 7.50 6.41 -44.21
C PRO A 798 7.08 6.02 -45.63
N ASP A 799 5.79 6.20 -45.96
CA ASP A 799 5.29 5.99 -47.33
C ASP A 799 5.85 7.05 -48.28
N SER A 800 5.99 8.30 -47.79
CA SER A 800 6.55 9.41 -48.55
C SER A 800 7.16 10.49 -47.69
N VAL A 801 8.22 11.12 -48.20
CA VAL A 801 8.85 12.29 -47.62
C VAL A 801 8.99 13.36 -48.70
N ALA A 802 8.40 14.53 -48.45
CA ALA A 802 8.44 15.66 -49.38
C ALA A 802 8.98 16.90 -48.69
N ALA A 803 9.67 17.79 -49.43
CA ALA A 803 10.14 19.06 -48.90
C ALA A 803 9.73 20.21 -49.83
N GLU A 804 9.32 21.34 -49.25
CA GLU A 804 8.91 22.52 -49.96
C GLU A 804 9.43 23.79 -49.27
N LYS A 805 9.89 24.74 -50.06
CA LYS A 805 10.28 26.07 -49.57
C LYS A 805 9.10 27.00 -49.59
N GLN A 806 8.85 27.67 -48.49
CA GLN A 806 7.76 28.61 -48.34
C GLN A 806 8.14 30.06 -48.71
N ALA A 807 7.17 30.90 -49.02
CA ALA A 807 7.40 32.30 -49.38
C ALA A 807 8.02 33.17 -48.30
N ASP A 808 7.94 32.74 -47.02
CA ASP A 808 8.52 33.43 -45.86
C ASP A 808 9.97 33.00 -45.56
N GLY A 809 10.55 32.16 -46.40
CA GLY A 809 11.93 31.66 -46.28
C GLY A 809 12.11 30.42 -45.40
N THR A 810 11.01 29.82 -44.93
CA THR A 810 11.04 28.54 -44.18
C THR A 810 11.08 27.36 -45.18
N VAL A 811 11.47 26.19 -44.64
CA VAL A 811 11.38 24.92 -45.36
C VAL A 811 10.46 23.99 -44.57
N VAL A 812 9.52 23.41 -45.24
CA VAL A 812 8.58 22.44 -44.67
C VAL A 812 8.90 21.05 -45.21
N ILE A 813 9.10 20.09 -44.31
CA ILE A 813 9.24 18.66 -44.65
C ILE A 813 7.99 17.96 -44.13
N THR A 814 7.35 17.19 -45.03
CA THR A 814 6.14 16.43 -44.74
C THR A 814 6.44 14.94 -44.87
N VAL A 815 6.13 14.21 -43.81
CA VAL A 815 6.26 12.75 -43.74
C VAL A 815 4.88 12.13 -43.64
N LYS A 816 4.62 11.13 -44.47
CA LYS A 816 3.41 10.34 -44.42
C LYS A 816 3.74 8.91 -44.02
N ASP A 817 3.16 8.45 -42.94
CA ASP A 817 3.36 7.10 -42.46
C ASP A 817 1.99 6.41 -42.31
N SER A 818 1.73 5.40 -43.13
CA SER A 818 0.50 4.61 -43.05
C SER A 818 0.53 3.51 -42.00
N GLY A 819 1.72 3.09 -41.54
CA GLY A 819 1.88 2.07 -40.51
C GLY A 819 1.30 2.53 -39.19
N VAL A 820 1.68 3.73 -38.73
CA VAL A 820 1.13 4.37 -37.53
C VAL A 820 0.05 5.40 -37.85
N ARG A 821 -0.31 5.55 -39.14
CA ARG A 821 -1.36 6.45 -39.67
C ARG A 821 -1.15 7.90 -39.31
N ALA A 822 0.11 8.34 -39.32
CA ALA A 822 0.50 9.72 -38.94
C ALA A 822 0.88 10.54 -40.17
N LEU A 823 0.54 11.82 -40.10
CA LEU A 823 1.07 12.86 -40.95
C LEU A 823 1.91 13.80 -40.09
N GLU A 824 3.20 13.83 -40.34
CA GLU A 824 4.15 14.67 -39.62
C GLU A 824 4.59 15.85 -40.50
N THR A 825 4.69 17.01 -39.87
CA THR A 825 5.15 18.22 -40.57
C THR A 825 6.25 18.88 -39.75
N TYR A 826 7.44 18.97 -40.34
CA TYR A 826 8.62 19.64 -39.79
C TYR A 826 8.80 20.98 -40.47
N THR A 827 8.56 22.07 -39.75
CA THR A 827 8.78 23.45 -40.25
C THR A 827 10.08 23.98 -39.70
N LEU A 828 11.02 24.26 -40.60
CA LEU A 828 12.38 24.70 -40.32
C LEU A 828 12.49 26.20 -40.55
N TYR A 829 12.93 26.93 -39.52
CA TYR A 829 13.04 28.39 -39.59
C TYR A 829 14.50 28.88 -39.77
N PRO A 830 14.72 30.04 -40.45
CA PRO A 830 16.08 30.56 -40.69
C PRO A 830 16.93 30.89 -39.44
N ASP A 831 16.31 31.04 -38.27
CA ASP A 831 16.94 31.28 -36.99
C ASP A 831 17.35 30.01 -36.24
N GLY A 832 17.05 28.85 -36.80
CA GLY A 832 17.37 27.54 -36.23
C GLY A 832 16.19 26.92 -35.43
N THR A 833 15.03 27.55 -35.37
CA THR A 833 13.83 26.99 -34.78
C THR A 833 13.27 25.85 -35.62
N LEU A 834 12.80 24.79 -34.99
CA LEU A 834 12.10 23.63 -35.58
C LEU A 834 10.72 23.52 -34.94
N LYS A 835 9.65 23.56 -35.74
CA LYS A 835 8.28 23.24 -35.32
C LYS A 835 7.91 21.85 -35.85
N ILE A 836 7.43 20.99 -34.98
CA ILE A 836 6.91 19.67 -35.36
C ILE A 836 5.42 19.67 -35.09
N ALA A 837 4.64 19.22 -36.07
CA ALA A 837 3.20 19.03 -35.95
C ALA A 837 2.83 17.61 -36.41
N VAL A 838 1.92 17.00 -35.71
CA VAL A 838 1.45 15.62 -35.98
C VAL A 838 -0.06 15.61 -36.06
N GLU A 839 -0.57 14.89 -37.03
CA GLU A 839 -1.97 14.55 -37.17
C GLU A 839 -2.09 13.04 -37.39
N THR A 840 -2.84 12.33 -36.53
CA THR A 840 -3.11 10.90 -36.71
C THR A 840 -4.48 10.69 -37.35
N ALA A 841 -4.58 9.68 -38.18
CA ALA A 841 -5.87 9.24 -38.72
C ALA A 841 -6.42 8.07 -37.91
N PRO A 842 -7.76 7.92 -37.78
CA PRO A 842 -8.35 6.89 -36.96
C PRO A 842 -8.08 5.48 -37.55
N GLY A 843 -7.74 4.56 -36.67
CA GLY A 843 -7.64 3.13 -36.95
C GLY A 843 -9.01 2.46 -37.02
N LYS A 844 -9.04 1.15 -37.25
CA LYS A 844 -10.28 0.36 -37.30
C LYS A 844 -10.51 -0.48 -36.09
N ASP A 845 -9.46 -0.82 -35.35
CA ASP A 845 -9.55 -1.69 -34.20
C ASP A 845 -9.89 -0.88 -32.91
N LYS A 846 -11.06 -1.16 -32.36
CA LYS A 846 -11.58 -0.50 -31.16
C LYS A 846 -10.93 -0.99 -29.86
N ASN A 847 -10.14 -2.05 -29.92
CA ASN A 847 -9.51 -2.64 -28.75
C ASN A 847 -8.03 -2.26 -28.61
N VAL A 848 -7.49 -1.46 -29.53
CA VAL A 848 -6.07 -1.08 -29.55
C VAL A 848 -5.94 0.38 -29.14
N GLU A 849 -5.20 0.59 -28.07
CA GLU A 849 -4.69 1.89 -27.60
C GLU A 849 -3.32 2.18 -28.19
N ILE A 850 -2.95 3.47 -28.22
CA ILE A 850 -1.60 3.93 -28.48
C ILE A 850 -0.93 4.14 -27.13
N PRO A 851 0.14 3.40 -26.78
CA PRO A 851 0.78 3.54 -25.48
C PRO A 851 1.28 4.96 -25.21
N ARG A 852 1.89 5.58 -26.21
CA ARG A 852 2.46 6.94 -26.17
C ARG A 852 2.35 7.54 -27.57
N LEU A 853 2.15 8.85 -27.65
CA LEU A 853 2.12 9.58 -28.91
C LEU A 853 3.07 10.77 -28.83
N GLY A 854 4.28 10.67 -29.39
CA GLY A 854 5.31 11.69 -29.23
C GLY A 854 6.52 11.56 -30.11
N PHE A 855 7.61 12.18 -29.65
CA PHE A 855 8.94 12.16 -30.23
C PHE A 855 9.97 11.95 -29.14
N ARG A 856 11.15 11.42 -29.52
CA ARG A 856 12.29 11.30 -28.62
C ARG A 856 13.59 11.72 -29.27
N PHE A 857 14.52 12.22 -28.45
CA PHE A 857 15.85 12.61 -28.85
C PHE A 857 16.82 12.58 -27.68
N HIS A 858 18.12 12.58 -27.96
CA HIS A 858 19.16 12.57 -26.94
C HIS A 858 19.86 13.94 -26.82
N VAL A 859 20.18 14.33 -25.59
CA VAL A 859 21.02 15.49 -25.26
C VAL A 859 22.09 15.07 -24.23
N ALA A 860 23.20 15.80 -24.17
CA ALA A 860 24.28 15.49 -23.21
C ALA A 860 23.98 16.00 -21.78
N ASP A 861 23.16 17.05 -21.68
CA ASP A 861 22.87 17.73 -20.41
C ASP A 861 21.95 16.91 -19.52
N ASP A 862 22.23 16.91 -18.20
CA ASP A 862 21.44 16.24 -17.18
C ASP A 862 20.39 17.17 -16.57
N ALA A 863 20.82 18.39 -16.20
CA ALA A 863 19.96 19.36 -15.53
C ALA A 863 18.95 20.01 -16.48
N PHE A 864 17.72 20.08 -16.04
CA PHE A 864 16.65 20.73 -16.78
C PHE A 864 15.72 21.56 -15.91
N ARG A 865 14.85 22.29 -16.59
CA ARG A 865 13.87 23.15 -15.96
C ARG A 865 12.61 23.18 -16.81
N TYR A 866 11.44 23.12 -16.17
CA TYR A 866 10.18 23.11 -16.91
C TYR A 866 9.09 23.92 -16.20
N PHE A 867 8.05 24.29 -16.93
CA PHE A 867 6.80 24.81 -16.40
C PHE A 867 5.70 23.82 -16.77
N GLY A 868 5.28 23.04 -15.81
CA GLY A 868 4.34 21.95 -15.93
C GLY A 868 3.92 21.41 -14.57
N ARG A 869 3.25 20.25 -14.51
CA ARG A 869 2.92 19.57 -13.26
C ARG A 869 4.15 18.86 -12.69
N GLY A 870 4.30 19.01 -11.37
CA GLY A 870 5.38 18.41 -10.59
C GLY A 870 5.21 18.72 -9.09
N PRO A 871 6.26 18.50 -8.25
CA PRO A 871 7.59 18.00 -8.62
C PRO A 871 7.67 16.49 -8.92
N VAL A 872 6.74 15.70 -8.40
CA VAL A 872 6.70 14.24 -8.54
C VAL A 872 6.26 13.86 -9.94
N GLU A 873 6.73 12.71 -10.46
CA GLU A 873 6.22 12.17 -11.71
C GLU A 873 4.69 12.06 -11.68
N ASN A 874 4.08 12.27 -12.82
CA ASN A 874 2.63 12.26 -12.93
C ASN A 874 2.18 11.86 -14.33
N TYR A 875 1.06 11.16 -14.40
CA TYR A 875 0.44 10.66 -15.62
C TYR A 875 -0.97 11.21 -15.74
N TRP A 876 -1.56 11.10 -16.88
CA TRP A 876 -2.90 11.61 -17.16
C TRP A 876 -3.97 11.16 -16.15
N ASP A 877 -3.85 9.94 -15.63
CA ASP A 877 -4.76 9.36 -14.64
C ASP A 877 -4.22 9.39 -13.20
N ARG A 878 -3.00 9.94 -12.98
CA ARG A 878 -2.37 10.09 -11.68
C ARG A 878 -1.62 11.42 -11.62
N SER A 879 -2.33 12.49 -11.34
CA SER A 879 -1.75 13.85 -11.33
C SER A 879 -2.35 14.79 -10.29
N SER A 880 -3.30 14.33 -9.48
CA SER A 880 -4.01 15.17 -8.53
C SER A 880 -3.12 15.68 -7.38
N CYS A 881 -2.07 14.92 -7.04
CA CYS A 881 -1.07 15.30 -6.03
C CYS A 881 -0.07 16.37 -6.48
N THR A 882 -0.08 16.78 -7.77
CA THR A 882 0.92 17.66 -8.37
C THR A 882 0.40 19.06 -8.65
N PHE A 883 1.32 20.02 -8.79
CA PHE A 883 1.00 21.43 -9.03
C PHE A 883 1.67 21.96 -10.29
N LYS A 884 0.96 22.82 -11.01
CA LYS A 884 1.51 23.47 -12.21
C LYS A 884 2.34 24.70 -11.82
N SER A 885 3.66 24.53 -11.77
CA SER A 885 4.65 25.56 -11.43
C SER A 885 5.92 25.41 -12.25
N ILE A 886 6.93 26.24 -11.96
CA ILE A 886 8.26 26.06 -12.52
C ILE A 886 9.11 25.23 -11.58
N TRP A 887 9.57 24.11 -12.11
CA TRP A 887 10.39 23.13 -11.42
C TRP A 887 11.81 23.10 -12.00
N ASN A 888 12.78 22.76 -11.17
CA ASN A 888 14.16 22.44 -11.57
C ASN A 888 14.41 21.01 -11.14
N SER A 889 14.97 20.21 -12.05
CA SER A 889 15.30 18.82 -11.82
C SER A 889 16.49 18.38 -12.66
N SER A 890 16.80 17.12 -12.65
CA SER A 890 17.80 16.48 -13.49
C SER A 890 17.32 15.08 -13.91
N ALA A 891 17.76 14.65 -15.10
CA ALA A 891 17.42 13.33 -15.61
C ALA A 891 17.85 12.19 -14.66
N SER A 892 18.93 12.41 -13.91
CA SER A 892 19.38 11.48 -12.86
C SER A 892 18.45 11.41 -11.66
N GLN A 893 17.67 12.47 -11.37
CA GLN A 893 16.73 12.52 -10.24
C GLN A 893 15.31 12.06 -10.59
N GLU A 894 15.00 12.02 -11.88
CA GLU A 894 13.65 11.62 -12.33
C GLU A 894 13.43 10.11 -12.41
N TYR A 895 14.54 9.34 -12.38
CA TYR A 895 14.41 7.88 -12.34
C TYR A 895 13.88 7.44 -10.98
N TYR A 896 12.70 6.83 -10.97
CA TYR A 896 12.20 6.16 -9.79
C TYR A 896 12.56 4.67 -9.85
N PRO A 897 13.27 4.11 -8.85
CA PRO A 897 13.76 2.74 -8.87
C PRO A 897 12.69 1.75 -8.41
N TYR A 898 11.64 1.55 -9.21
CA TYR A 898 10.70 0.46 -8.95
C TYR A 898 11.46 -0.86 -8.88
N VAL A 899 11.10 -1.76 -7.94
CA VAL A 899 11.83 -3.02 -7.72
C VAL A 899 12.05 -3.78 -9.03
N ARG A 900 11.03 -3.83 -9.90
CA ARG A 900 11.18 -4.20 -11.29
C ARG A 900 11.20 -2.95 -12.16
N PRO A 901 12.31 -2.65 -12.88
CA PRO A 901 12.42 -1.49 -13.75
C PRO A 901 11.32 -1.40 -14.80
N GLN A 902 10.77 -0.22 -15.01
CA GLN A 902 9.67 0.05 -15.93
C GLN A 902 9.57 1.55 -16.25
N GLU A 903 8.63 1.98 -17.10
CA GLU A 903 8.35 3.39 -17.40
C GLU A 903 8.23 4.22 -16.12
N CYS A 904 8.89 5.38 -16.07
CA CYS A 904 8.84 6.33 -14.96
C CYS A 904 9.24 7.75 -15.39
N GLY A 905 9.20 8.72 -14.47
CA GLY A 905 9.70 10.07 -14.65
C GLY A 905 8.89 10.95 -15.60
N HIS A 906 7.61 10.69 -15.79
CA HIS A 906 6.74 11.46 -16.69
C HIS A 906 6.15 12.70 -16.04
N HIS A 907 6.00 13.79 -16.83
CA HIS A 907 5.40 15.06 -16.40
C HIS A 907 4.36 15.56 -17.39
N THR A 908 3.19 15.96 -16.88
CA THR A 908 2.05 16.41 -17.67
C THR A 908 1.88 17.92 -17.69
N GLU A 909 0.98 18.42 -18.52
CA GLU A 909 0.58 19.83 -18.66
C GLU A 909 1.76 20.80 -18.82
N THR A 910 2.80 20.43 -19.57
CA THR A 910 4.02 21.21 -19.71
C THR A 910 3.88 22.31 -20.75
N GLU A 911 4.16 23.56 -20.35
CA GLU A 911 4.17 24.75 -21.20
C GLU A 911 5.50 24.91 -21.95
N TRP A 912 6.59 24.62 -21.24
CA TRP A 912 7.94 24.60 -21.79
C TRP A 912 8.88 23.75 -20.94
N LEU A 913 9.88 23.14 -21.63
CA LEU A 913 11.00 22.41 -21.07
C LEU A 913 12.30 23.03 -21.59
N SER A 914 13.27 23.31 -20.71
CA SER A 914 14.60 23.82 -21.09
C SER A 914 15.66 22.88 -20.55
N ILE A 915 16.42 22.27 -21.46
CA ILE A 915 17.51 21.34 -21.18
C ILE A 915 18.70 21.66 -22.08
N GLY A 916 19.88 21.83 -21.49
CA GLY A 916 21.09 22.21 -22.22
C GLY A 916 20.91 23.44 -23.11
N PRO A 917 21.26 23.34 -24.42
CA PRO A 917 21.14 24.44 -25.38
C PRO A 917 19.68 24.60 -25.90
N LEU A 918 18.78 23.72 -25.53
CA LEU A 918 17.48 23.55 -26.17
C LEU A 918 16.34 24.02 -25.26
N THR A 919 15.33 24.64 -25.85
CA THR A 919 14.02 24.84 -25.20
C THR A 919 12.91 24.29 -26.09
N VAL A 920 12.09 23.42 -25.51
CA VAL A 920 10.83 22.95 -26.08
C VAL A 920 9.70 23.81 -25.57
N VAL A 921 8.81 24.24 -26.45
CA VAL A 921 7.65 25.08 -26.10
C VAL A 921 6.40 24.46 -26.69
N ARG A 922 5.32 24.42 -25.91
CA ARG A 922 4.04 23.90 -26.39
C ARG A 922 3.52 24.65 -27.62
N GLY A 923 2.74 24.00 -28.41
CA GLY A 923 1.91 24.57 -29.44
C GLY A 923 0.55 25.05 -28.92
N ALA A 924 -0.52 24.60 -29.58
CA ALA A 924 -1.89 24.94 -29.21
C ALA A 924 -2.26 24.47 -27.79
N GLN A 925 -1.71 23.35 -27.37
CA GLN A 925 -1.96 22.74 -26.06
C GLN A 925 -0.64 22.40 -25.36
N PRO A 926 -0.64 22.22 -24.03
CA PRO A 926 0.52 21.69 -23.30
C PRO A 926 0.95 20.32 -23.87
N PHE A 927 2.21 19.98 -23.70
CA PHE A 927 2.76 18.66 -23.99
C PHE A 927 3.09 17.93 -22.69
N GLU A 928 3.42 16.66 -22.79
CA GLU A 928 3.93 15.83 -21.71
C GLU A 928 5.37 15.45 -22.03
N PHE A 929 6.18 15.10 -21.02
CA PHE A 929 7.59 14.75 -21.26
C PHE A 929 8.15 13.78 -20.23
N ASN A 930 9.19 13.03 -20.64
CA ASN A 930 10.16 12.38 -19.76
C ASN A 930 11.55 12.92 -20.10
N ALA A 931 12.46 12.88 -19.13
CA ALA A 931 13.87 13.14 -19.32
C ALA A 931 14.66 12.25 -18.36
N LEU A 932 15.27 11.17 -18.86
CA LEU A 932 15.93 10.13 -18.08
C LEU A 932 17.35 9.84 -18.58
N ARG A 933 18.21 9.35 -17.68
CA ARG A 933 19.53 8.78 -18.02
C ARG A 933 19.46 7.32 -18.49
N MET A 934 18.29 6.82 -18.76
CA MET A 934 17.97 5.51 -19.32
C MET A 934 17.16 5.72 -20.59
N SER A 935 17.35 4.85 -21.57
CA SER A 935 16.47 4.81 -22.74
C SER A 935 15.21 4.00 -22.46
N ILE A 936 14.19 4.15 -23.30
CA ILE A 936 12.99 3.29 -23.24
C ILE A 936 13.40 1.82 -23.34
N GLU A 937 14.38 1.48 -24.18
CA GLU A 937 14.88 0.13 -24.39
C GLU A 937 15.56 -0.46 -23.14
N ASP A 938 16.19 0.38 -22.29
CA ASP A 938 16.82 -0.05 -21.04
C ASP A 938 15.79 -0.47 -19.98
N LEU A 939 14.58 0.07 -20.07
CA LEU A 939 13.46 -0.21 -19.15
C LEU A 939 12.43 -1.19 -19.73
N ASP A 940 12.54 -1.53 -21.03
CA ASP A 940 11.56 -2.37 -21.75
C ASP A 940 11.84 -3.85 -21.55
N GLY A 941 11.03 -4.51 -20.73
CA GLY A 941 11.10 -5.95 -20.49
C GLY A 941 10.60 -6.83 -21.66
N GLY A 942 10.30 -6.24 -22.84
CA GLY A 942 9.84 -6.98 -24.03
C GLY A 942 8.31 -7.09 -24.13
N LEU A 943 7.85 -7.93 -25.05
CA LEU A 943 6.40 -8.22 -25.22
C LEU A 943 5.86 -9.09 -24.09
N TYR A 944 6.70 -9.87 -23.47
CA TYR A 944 6.42 -10.70 -22.31
C TYR A 944 7.33 -10.26 -21.18
N LYS A 945 6.79 -10.23 -20.00
CA LYS A 945 7.47 -9.74 -18.79
C LYS A 945 8.74 -10.53 -18.52
N SER A 946 9.89 -9.86 -18.57
CA SER A 946 11.19 -10.45 -18.22
C SER A 946 11.51 -10.27 -16.73
N GLN A 947 12.32 -11.20 -16.20
CA GLN A 947 12.97 -11.04 -14.91
C GLN A 947 14.07 -9.99 -15.08
N THR A 948 13.94 -8.84 -14.39
CA THR A 948 14.84 -7.68 -14.54
C THR A 948 14.97 -6.97 -13.21
N HIS A 949 16.20 -6.57 -12.84
CA HIS A 949 16.53 -5.92 -11.58
C HIS A 949 17.14 -4.54 -11.79
N LEU A 950 17.26 -3.77 -10.73
CA LEU A 950 17.87 -2.44 -10.78
C LEU A 950 19.32 -2.49 -11.27
N CYS A 951 20.08 -3.53 -10.94
CA CYS A 951 21.46 -3.72 -11.38
C CYS A 951 21.58 -3.98 -12.90
N ASP A 952 20.51 -4.38 -13.57
CA ASP A 952 20.49 -4.62 -15.02
C ASP A 952 20.30 -3.32 -15.83
N VAL A 953 19.89 -2.22 -15.18
CA VAL A 953 19.59 -0.96 -15.85
C VAL A 953 20.82 -0.08 -15.93
N PRO A 954 21.36 0.17 -17.15
CA PRO A 954 22.55 1.01 -17.31
C PRO A 954 22.21 2.49 -17.15
N THR A 955 23.10 3.26 -16.54
CA THR A 955 23.04 4.71 -16.60
C THR A 955 23.78 5.18 -17.85
N ARG A 956 23.11 5.90 -18.76
CA ARG A 956 23.66 6.40 -20.00
C ARG A 956 24.40 7.72 -19.80
N ASP A 957 25.34 8.05 -20.70
CA ASP A 957 26.07 9.33 -20.71
C ASP A 957 25.28 10.46 -21.41
N TYR A 958 24.05 10.15 -21.88
CA TYR A 958 23.10 11.10 -22.45
C TYR A 958 21.81 11.10 -21.64
N THR A 959 21.00 12.13 -21.84
CA THR A 959 19.60 12.17 -21.39
C THR A 959 18.69 11.88 -22.59
N GLU A 960 17.88 10.83 -22.50
CA GLU A 960 16.77 10.64 -23.43
C GLU A 960 15.62 11.55 -23.04
N VAL A 961 15.17 12.37 -23.96
CA VAL A 961 14.05 13.30 -23.79
C VAL A 961 12.92 12.86 -24.69
N CYS A 962 11.77 12.58 -24.11
CA CYS A 962 10.54 12.33 -24.83
C CYS A 962 9.64 13.57 -24.75
N ILE A 963 9.03 13.96 -25.86
CA ILE A 963 8.06 15.06 -25.93
C ILE A 963 6.78 14.52 -26.54
N ASP A 964 5.73 14.43 -25.72
CA ASP A 964 4.53 13.69 -26.06
C ASP A 964 3.31 14.60 -26.20
N TYR A 965 2.38 14.20 -27.03
CA TYR A 965 1.01 14.62 -26.89
C TYR A 965 0.45 14.15 -25.56
N ARG A 966 0.53 12.82 -25.35
CA ARG A 966 0.17 12.12 -24.11
C ARG A 966 0.72 10.70 -24.11
N GLN A 967 0.71 10.11 -22.92
CA GLN A 967 0.71 8.67 -22.71
C GLN A 967 -0.70 8.19 -22.34
N SER A 968 -1.06 6.95 -22.64
CA SER A 968 -2.19 6.27 -22.00
C SER A 968 -1.93 6.17 -20.51
N GLY A 969 -3.01 6.22 -19.68
CA GLY A 969 -2.89 6.16 -18.24
C GLY A 969 -2.12 4.93 -17.73
N VAL A 970 -1.70 4.97 -16.48
CA VAL A 970 -1.00 3.84 -15.84
C VAL A 970 -1.96 2.77 -15.30
N GLY A 971 -3.24 3.09 -15.09
CA GLY A 971 -4.23 2.16 -14.56
C GLY A 971 -4.00 1.81 -13.09
N GLY A 972 -4.43 0.61 -12.68
CA GLY A 972 -4.18 0.10 -11.34
C GLY A 972 -5.44 -0.17 -10.50
N TYR A 973 -6.60 -0.46 -11.11
CA TYR A 973 -7.68 -1.11 -10.37
C TYR A 973 -7.23 -2.49 -9.90
N ASP A 974 -6.71 -3.28 -10.85
CA ASP A 974 -5.92 -4.48 -10.61
C ASP A 974 -4.72 -4.51 -11.57
N SER A 975 -3.83 -5.49 -11.41
CA SER A 975 -2.64 -5.69 -12.26
C SER A 975 -2.68 -7.00 -13.06
N TRP A 976 -3.87 -7.59 -13.26
CA TRP A 976 -4.04 -8.87 -14.00
C TRP A 976 -5.13 -8.85 -15.09
N GLY A 977 -5.71 -7.67 -15.39
CA GLY A 977 -6.73 -7.56 -16.46
C GLY A 977 -7.22 -6.16 -16.70
N SER A 978 -7.26 -5.31 -15.70
CA SER A 978 -7.79 -3.96 -15.80
C SER A 978 -6.94 -3.07 -16.69
N ARG A 979 -7.63 -2.28 -17.53
CA ARG A 979 -7.03 -1.21 -18.33
C ARG A 979 -7.28 0.14 -17.66
N PRO A 980 -6.49 1.18 -17.99
CA PRO A 980 -6.83 2.54 -17.61
C PRO A 980 -8.25 2.90 -18.07
N GLU A 981 -8.88 3.85 -17.40
CA GLU A 981 -10.21 4.35 -17.77
C GLU A 981 -10.25 4.78 -19.24
N LYS A 982 -11.37 4.51 -19.91
CA LYS A 982 -11.55 4.83 -21.34
C LYS A 982 -11.27 6.30 -21.67
N ALA A 983 -11.65 7.20 -20.78
CA ALA A 983 -11.41 8.63 -20.94
C ALA A 983 -9.95 9.03 -20.68
N ARG A 984 -9.15 8.12 -20.14
CA ARG A 984 -7.71 8.30 -19.85
C ARG A 984 -6.82 7.36 -20.69
N THR A 985 -7.33 6.97 -21.87
CA THR A 985 -6.66 6.07 -22.82
C THR A 985 -6.59 6.72 -24.18
N LEU A 986 -5.47 6.60 -24.90
CA LEU A 986 -5.30 7.03 -26.27
C LEU A 986 -5.79 5.94 -27.22
N TRP A 987 -7.02 6.01 -27.66
CA TRP A 987 -7.60 5.00 -28.56
C TRP A 987 -7.10 5.17 -29.99
N SER A 988 -6.64 4.10 -30.61
CA SER A 988 -6.18 4.11 -32.01
C SER A 988 -7.29 4.48 -33.01
N THR A 989 -8.55 4.37 -32.61
CA THR A 989 -9.73 4.75 -33.39
C THR A 989 -10.05 6.24 -33.40
N GLU A 990 -9.31 7.04 -32.66
CA GLU A 990 -9.46 8.49 -32.58
C GLU A 990 -8.39 9.20 -33.41
N SER A 991 -8.64 10.46 -33.76
CA SER A 991 -7.67 11.35 -34.40
C SER A 991 -7.10 12.32 -33.39
N TYR A 992 -5.78 12.44 -33.39
CA TYR A 992 -5.07 13.37 -32.53
C TYR A 992 -4.31 14.40 -33.35
N ARG A 993 -4.27 15.64 -32.83
CA ARG A 993 -3.51 16.73 -33.42
C ARG A 993 -2.73 17.44 -32.33
N TYR A 994 -1.44 17.54 -32.50
CA TYR A 994 -0.63 18.33 -31.59
C TYR A 994 0.58 18.92 -32.32
N ASN A 995 1.19 19.94 -31.72
CA ASN A 995 2.42 20.50 -32.20
C ASN A 995 3.22 21.10 -31.05
N PHE A 996 4.53 21.16 -31.24
CA PHE A 996 5.44 21.81 -30.33
C PHE A 996 6.59 22.44 -31.14
N THR A 997 7.34 23.33 -30.47
CA THR A 997 8.44 24.06 -31.09
C THR A 997 9.73 23.85 -30.29
N LEU A 998 10.78 23.45 -30.96
CA LEU A 998 12.12 23.34 -30.43
C LEU A 998 12.95 24.54 -30.88
N THR A 999 13.70 25.18 -29.98
CA THR A 999 14.47 26.37 -30.29
C THR A 999 15.79 26.44 -29.49
N PRO A 1000 16.87 26.96 -30.11
CA PRO A 1000 18.12 27.23 -29.37
C PRO A 1000 18.03 28.47 -28.49
N ASP A 1001 16.90 29.18 -28.49
CA ASP A 1001 16.72 30.41 -27.72
C ASP A 1001 16.41 30.08 -26.24
N ARG A 1002 16.85 30.97 -25.33
CA ARG A 1002 16.43 30.89 -23.91
C ARG A 1002 14.92 31.05 -23.76
N VAL A 1003 14.35 30.46 -22.71
CA VAL A 1003 12.89 30.44 -22.40
C VAL A 1003 12.15 31.74 -22.71
N LYS A 1004 12.69 32.92 -22.30
CA LYS A 1004 12.03 34.21 -22.56
C LYS A 1004 11.86 34.55 -24.04
N LYS A 1005 12.73 34.07 -24.90
CA LYS A 1005 12.67 34.26 -26.35
C LYS A 1005 11.90 33.15 -27.01
N ALA A 1006 12.08 31.91 -26.53
CA ALA A 1006 11.42 30.71 -27.03
C ALA A 1006 9.88 30.83 -26.99
N CYS A 1007 9.33 31.31 -25.87
CA CYS A 1007 7.88 31.51 -25.72
C CYS A 1007 7.26 32.57 -26.65
N GLN A 1008 7.99 33.14 -27.61
CA GLN A 1008 7.47 34.06 -28.63
C GLN A 1008 7.16 33.40 -29.98
N TYR A 1009 7.47 32.09 -30.10
CA TYR A 1009 7.19 31.31 -31.32
C TYR A 1009 5.88 30.51 -31.14
N GLU A 1010 5.02 30.56 -32.13
CA GLU A 1010 3.86 29.68 -32.25
C GLU A 1010 3.99 28.80 -33.51
#